data_fdaf17e7dc8421693a1a7c6cc73ad9b3
#
_entry.id   fdaf17e7dc8421693a1a7c6cc73ad9b3
#
_cell.length_a   1.000
_cell.length_b   1.000
_cell.length_c   1.000
_cell.angle_alpha   90.00
_cell.angle_beta   90.00
_cell.angle_gamma   90.00
#
_symmetry.space_group_name_H-M   'P 1'
#
loop_
_entity.id
_entity.type
_entity.pdbx_description
1 polymer ?
#
loop_
_entity_poly.entity_id
_entity_poly.type
_entity_poly.pdbx_seq_one_letter_code
_entity_poly.pdbx_strand_id
1 'polypeptide(L)'
;MPPVEDLENPNYKFATEVFSEDGKVLGTYSYSKENRVFVGYNDLSPNIINALIATEDVRFAEHSGIDAYALTRAVVKRGILMQKNAGGGSTITQQLSKQLYSPSADNVMERLFQKPIEWVIAVKLERYYTKEEILTMYLNKFDFLNNAVGIKTAAFTYFGCEPKDLKIEEAATLVGMCKNPSLYNPVRYNERSRGRRNVVLDQMRKAGYITEAERDSLQALPLKLKYNRVDHKEGLATYFREYLRGVLTAKKPDKANYRGWQMQKYYEDSLDWENNPLFGWCEKNTKKDGTKYNLYTDGLKIYTTLDSRMQQYAEDAVTEHLKELQGYFFKEKKGAKKAPYTFRLTQEQVDEILGRAMRLSDRYRIMKKAGATEAEIKKAFDTPEEMSVFSWEGEKDTIMTPMDSIRYYKFFLRAGFMSMDPRSGHVKAYVGGPNYHYFQYDMAMVGRRQVGSTIKPFLYTLAMENGFSPCDEVRHVEYTLIDENGKPWTPRNANKKLIGDMVTVKWGLANSDNWITAYLMSKLNPYNLKRLIHTFGVRNRDIVPSVSLCLGPCEISVGEMVSAYTAFPNKGIRVAPLFVTRIEDNDGNVLATFAPEMQEVISVSSAYKMLVMLRAVVNEGTGGRVRRLGVKADMGGKTGTTNYNADGWFMGFTPSLVSGCWVGGEDRDIHFDTMLHGQGASMALPIWTKYMVKVLGDKSLGYDENETFQLPEGYDPCKDDVNLEGDTHIEAVSYTHLRAHETELHL
;
A
#
# COMPACT_ATOMS: atom_id res chain seq x y z
N MET A 1 25.93 -35.22 -3.16
CA MET A 1 26.02 -34.66 -1.80
C MET A 1 26.22 -33.16 -1.93
N PRO A 2 25.56 -32.32 -1.13
CA PRO A 2 25.85 -30.91 -1.13
C PRO A 2 27.31 -30.66 -0.69
N PRO A 3 27.95 -29.60 -1.18
CA PRO A 3 29.27 -29.16 -0.70
C PRO A 3 29.28 -29.01 0.83
N VAL A 4 30.43 -29.13 1.46
CA VAL A 4 30.53 -28.94 2.92
C VAL A 4 30.20 -27.51 3.33
N GLU A 5 30.57 -26.54 2.49
CA GLU A 5 30.27 -25.12 2.63
C GLU A 5 28.75 -24.82 2.72
N ASP A 6 27.92 -25.54 1.95
CA ASP A 6 26.45 -25.44 2.03
C ASP A 6 25.88 -26.08 3.30
N LEU A 7 26.61 -26.96 3.95
CA LEU A 7 26.25 -27.57 5.23
C LEU A 7 26.72 -26.73 6.42
N GLU A 8 27.82 -25.96 6.28
CA GLU A 8 28.38 -25.07 7.27
C GLU A 8 27.63 -23.70 7.28
N ASN A 9 27.14 -23.27 6.10
CA ASN A 9 26.33 -22.08 5.95
C ASN A 9 25.14 -22.40 5.03
N PRO A 10 24.08 -23.01 5.53
CA PRO A 10 22.88 -23.20 4.71
C PRO A 10 22.36 -21.85 4.28
N ASN A 11 22.36 -21.61 2.97
CA ASN A 11 21.80 -20.39 2.37
C ASN A 11 20.30 -20.31 2.69
N TYR A 12 19.98 -19.76 3.86
CA TYR A 12 18.60 -19.47 4.22
C TYR A 12 18.11 -18.26 3.43
N LYS A 13 17.09 -18.50 2.65
CA LYS A 13 16.33 -17.43 2.01
C LYS A 13 15.33 -16.91 3.02
N PHE A 14 15.55 -15.72 3.53
CA PHE A 14 14.67 -15.08 4.50
C PHE A 14 13.75 -14.11 3.79
N ALA A 15 12.47 -14.13 4.14
CA ALA A 15 11.54 -13.11 3.70
C ALA A 15 11.90 -11.75 4.31
N THR A 16 11.80 -10.69 3.52
CA THR A 16 11.93 -9.33 4.03
C THR A 16 10.66 -8.91 4.74
N GLU A 17 10.79 -8.35 5.93
CA GLU A 17 9.68 -7.82 6.73
C GLU A 17 9.55 -6.30 6.55
N VAL A 18 8.30 -5.83 6.46
CA VAL A 18 7.97 -4.40 6.38
C VAL A 18 7.27 -4.00 7.67
N PHE A 19 7.86 -3.09 8.41
CA PHE A 19 7.37 -2.61 9.70
C PHE A 19 6.73 -1.23 9.57
N SER A 20 5.64 -1.02 10.30
CA SER A 20 5.07 0.29 10.56
C SER A 20 5.93 1.07 11.57
N GLU A 21 5.69 2.38 11.70
CA GLU A 21 6.37 3.25 12.66
C GLU A 21 6.10 2.80 14.12
N ASP A 22 4.89 2.29 14.39
CA ASP A 22 4.51 1.72 15.70
C ASP A 22 4.97 0.27 15.91
N GLY A 23 5.86 -0.23 15.03
CA GLY A 23 6.56 -1.52 15.17
C GLY A 23 5.76 -2.76 14.79
N LYS A 24 4.59 -2.63 14.17
CA LYS A 24 3.83 -3.78 13.67
C LYS A 24 4.29 -4.19 12.27
N VAL A 25 4.26 -5.49 12.00
CA VAL A 25 4.54 -6.02 10.67
C VAL A 25 3.35 -5.73 9.75
N LEU A 26 3.56 -4.91 8.73
CA LEU A 26 2.57 -4.62 7.69
C LEU A 26 2.47 -5.76 6.67
N GLY A 27 3.56 -6.47 6.45
CA GLY A 27 3.64 -7.61 5.54
C GLY A 27 5.07 -8.04 5.24
N THR A 28 5.21 -9.00 4.33
CA THR A 28 6.52 -9.57 3.97
C THR A 28 6.66 -9.64 2.45
N TYR A 29 7.92 -9.56 1.98
CA TYR A 29 8.27 -9.87 0.60
C TYR A 29 8.97 -11.21 0.53
N SER A 30 8.42 -12.13 -0.27
CA SER A 30 8.97 -13.46 -0.46
C SER A 30 8.56 -14.04 -1.81
N TYR A 31 9.28 -15.01 -2.32
CA TYR A 31 8.79 -15.80 -3.45
C TYR A 31 7.63 -16.71 -2.99
N SER A 32 6.57 -16.81 -3.77
CA SER A 32 5.26 -17.39 -3.44
C SER A 32 5.21 -18.84 -2.92
N LYS A 33 6.35 -19.52 -2.81
CA LYS A 33 6.47 -20.86 -2.21
C LYS A 33 7.47 -20.95 -1.05
N GLU A 34 8.09 -19.82 -0.65
CA GLU A 34 9.17 -19.80 0.33
C GLU A 34 9.00 -18.61 1.31
N ASN A 35 7.79 -18.43 1.83
CA ASN A 35 7.49 -17.35 2.78
C ASN A 35 8.09 -17.70 4.15
N ARG A 36 9.34 -17.30 4.42
CA ARG A 36 10.06 -17.63 5.65
C ARG A 36 10.44 -16.36 6.39
N VAL A 37 9.92 -16.25 7.59
CA VAL A 37 10.43 -15.29 8.58
C VAL A 37 11.15 -16.09 9.62
N PHE A 38 12.45 -15.82 9.79
CA PHE A 38 13.27 -16.55 10.75
C PHE A 38 12.86 -16.23 12.19
N VAL A 39 12.83 -17.24 13.02
CA VAL A 39 12.58 -17.14 14.46
C VAL A 39 13.76 -17.81 15.19
N GLY A 40 14.37 -17.12 16.12
CA GLY A 40 15.40 -17.68 17.00
C GLY A 40 14.83 -18.70 18.00
N TYR A 41 15.68 -19.54 18.58
CA TYR A 41 15.24 -20.55 19.56
C TYR A 41 14.52 -19.90 20.77
N ASN A 42 15.02 -18.77 21.24
CA ASN A 42 14.46 -18.04 22.39
C ASN A 42 13.09 -17.40 22.11
N ASP A 43 12.71 -17.28 20.85
CA ASP A 43 11.41 -16.75 20.43
C ASP A 43 10.40 -17.88 20.14
N LEU A 44 10.76 -19.13 20.39
CA LEU A 44 9.86 -20.27 20.28
C LEU A 44 9.21 -20.57 21.63
N SER A 45 7.92 -20.87 21.63
CA SER A 45 7.24 -21.38 22.82
C SER A 45 7.81 -22.75 23.23
N PRO A 46 8.05 -22.99 24.51
CA PRO A 46 8.39 -24.36 24.99
C PRO A 46 7.33 -25.39 24.57
N ASN A 47 6.09 -24.98 24.37
CA ASN A 47 5.02 -25.86 23.96
C ASN A 47 5.24 -26.46 22.57
N ILE A 48 5.72 -25.68 21.59
CA ILE A 48 5.96 -26.20 20.23
C ILE A 48 7.19 -27.14 20.21
N ILE A 49 8.22 -26.81 20.99
CA ILE A 49 9.44 -27.62 21.13
C ILE A 49 9.08 -28.98 21.74
N ASN A 50 8.40 -28.96 22.88
CA ASN A 50 7.99 -30.18 23.60
C ASN A 50 7.04 -31.05 22.77
N ALA A 51 6.07 -30.44 22.07
CA ALA A 51 5.16 -31.17 21.18
C ALA A 51 5.91 -31.83 20.02
N LEU A 52 6.88 -31.14 19.41
CA LEU A 52 7.68 -31.67 18.31
C LEU A 52 8.55 -32.85 18.76
N ILE A 53 9.31 -32.68 19.85
CA ILE A 53 10.16 -33.74 20.41
C ILE A 53 9.33 -34.94 20.81
N ALA A 54 8.24 -34.75 21.57
CA ALA A 54 7.38 -35.84 22.02
C ALA A 54 6.76 -36.65 20.88
N THR A 55 6.49 -36.01 19.75
CA THR A 55 5.75 -36.63 18.64
C THR A 55 6.67 -37.23 17.58
N GLU A 56 7.73 -36.55 17.21
CA GLU A 56 8.58 -36.93 16.09
C GLU A 56 9.87 -37.66 16.54
N ASP A 57 10.42 -37.28 17.73
CA ASP A 57 11.73 -37.81 18.14
C ASP A 57 11.94 -37.69 19.67
N VAL A 58 11.29 -38.54 20.44
CA VAL A 58 11.29 -38.50 21.92
C VAL A 58 12.70 -38.62 22.54
N ARG A 59 13.66 -39.20 21.80
CA ARG A 59 15.06 -39.35 22.24
C ARG A 59 16.02 -38.42 21.51
N PHE A 60 15.52 -37.27 21.02
CA PHE A 60 16.28 -36.33 20.23
C PHE A 60 17.62 -35.91 20.88
N ALA A 61 17.65 -35.78 22.20
CA ALA A 61 18.83 -35.40 22.95
C ALA A 61 19.86 -36.55 23.10
N GLU A 62 19.47 -37.80 22.82
CA GLU A 62 20.27 -39.00 23.11
C GLU A 62 21.07 -39.56 21.91
N HIS A 63 20.85 -39.03 20.69
CA HIS A 63 21.50 -39.52 19.49
C HIS A 63 22.13 -38.39 18.66
N SER A 64 23.01 -38.74 17.72
CA SER A 64 23.71 -37.80 16.81
C SER A 64 23.21 -37.98 15.36
N GLY A 65 21.92 -37.63 15.13
CA GLY A 65 21.27 -37.62 13.80
C GLY A 65 20.59 -38.94 13.41
N ILE A 66 21.00 -40.08 13.96
CA ILE A 66 20.37 -41.40 13.73
C ILE A 66 20.05 -42.03 15.07
N ASP A 67 18.80 -42.39 15.30
CA ASP A 67 18.38 -43.20 16.43
C ASP A 67 18.38 -44.67 16.07
N ALA A 68 19.48 -45.39 16.38
CA ALA A 68 19.64 -46.79 16.09
C ALA A 68 18.58 -47.69 16.77
N TYR A 69 18.15 -47.33 17.97
CA TYR A 69 17.08 -48.04 18.71
C TYR A 69 15.71 -47.88 18.05
N ALA A 70 15.35 -46.68 17.66
CA ALA A 70 14.10 -46.42 16.95
C ALA A 70 14.09 -47.08 15.58
N LEU A 71 15.24 -47.10 14.88
CA LEU A 71 15.40 -47.79 13.58
C LEU A 71 15.21 -49.30 13.73
N THR A 72 15.89 -49.92 14.70
CA THR A 72 15.79 -51.38 14.96
C THR A 72 14.34 -51.72 15.34
N ARG A 73 13.71 -50.94 16.22
CA ARG A 73 12.31 -51.11 16.59
C ARG A 73 11.38 -51.03 15.36
N ALA A 74 11.61 -50.08 14.47
CA ALA A 74 10.79 -49.90 13.25
C ALA A 74 10.95 -51.07 12.29
N VAL A 75 12.19 -51.60 12.07
CA VAL A 75 12.46 -52.74 11.25
C VAL A 75 11.81 -54.01 11.80
N VAL A 76 11.93 -54.26 13.11
CA VAL A 76 11.32 -55.44 13.75
C VAL A 76 9.80 -55.37 13.70
N LYS A 77 9.20 -54.24 14.12
CA LYS A 77 7.73 -54.12 14.19
C LYS A 77 7.05 -54.05 12.82
N ARG A 78 7.62 -53.31 11.86
CA ARG A 78 7.04 -53.19 10.51
C ARG A 78 7.47 -54.29 9.55
N GLY A 79 8.77 -54.66 9.57
CA GLY A 79 9.33 -55.63 8.66
C GLY A 79 9.03 -57.07 9.05
N ILE A 80 9.20 -57.43 10.33
CA ILE A 80 9.02 -58.79 10.81
C ILE A 80 7.60 -59.05 11.32
N LEU A 81 7.05 -58.12 12.15
CA LEU A 81 5.73 -58.28 12.78
C LEU A 81 4.57 -57.70 11.99
N MET A 82 4.82 -57.11 10.81
CA MET A 82 3.83 -56.51 9.89
C MET A 82 2.81 -55.54 10.55
N GLN A 83 3.22 -54.94 11.66
CA GLN A 83 2.36 -53.98 12.38
C GLN A 83 2.28 -52.66 11.65
N LYS A 84 1.16 -52.37 10.97
CA LYS A 84 0.94 -51.15 10.20
C LYS A 84 1.00 -49.84 11.05
N ASN A 85 0.77 -49.94 12.35
CA ASN A 85 0.74 -48.80 13.28
C ASN A 85 2.02 -48.57 14.10
N ALA A 86 3.11 -49.29 13.77
CA ALA A 86 4.40 -49.05 14.41
C ALA A 86 4.94 -47.69 14.03
N GLY A 87 5.32 -46.85 15.00
CA GLY A 87 5.85 -45.49 14.82
C GLY A 87 6.99 -45.40 13.81
N GLY A 88 7.27 -44.22 13.26
CA GLY A 88 8.37 -43.97 12.35
C GLY A 88 9.73 -44.16 13.01
N GLY A 89 10.78 -44.50 12.25
CA GLY A 89 12.18 -44.57 12.71
C GLY A 89 13.04 -43.41 12.21
N SER A 90 12.45 -42.33 11.69
CA SER A 90 13.22 -41.17 11.21
C SER A 90 13.29 -40.13 12.31
N THR A 91 14.47 -39.56 12.54
CA THR A 91 14.72 -38.50 13.50
C THR A 91 14.34 -37.12 12.93
N ILE A 92 14.20 -36.09 13.80
CA ILE A 92 13.98 -34.67 13.41
C ILE A 92 15.11 -34.25 12.44
N THR A 93 16.38 -34.58 12.74
CA THR A 93 17.53 -34.22 11.93
C THR A 93 17.49 -34.86 10.54
N GLN A 94 17.02 -36.12 10.44
CA GLN A 94 16.80 -36.77 9.14
C GLN A 94 15.67 -36.13 8.34
N GLN A 95 14.59 -35.71 9.00
CA GLN A 95 13.51 -34.97 8.37
C GLN A 95 14.00 -33.62 7.88
N LEU A 96 14.81 -32.89 8.65
CA LEU A 96 15.46 -31.64 8.26
C LEU A 96 16.37 -31.84 7.05
N SER A 97 17.23 -32.88 7.08
CA SER A 97 18.11 -33.23 5.94
C SER A 97 17.33 -33.44 4.65
N LYS A 98 16.18 -34.11 4.75
CA LYS A 98 15.26 -34.26 3.63
C LYS A 98 14.71 -32.92 3.13
N GLN A 99 14.26 -32.06 4.01
CA GLN A 99 13.70 -30.73 3.65
C GLN A 99 14.74 -29.80 3.01
N LEU A 100 16.01 -29.92 3.40
CA LEU A 100 17.08 -29.05 2.91
C LEU A 100 17.67 -29.51 1.57
N TYR A 101 17.85 -30.82 1.40
CA TYR A 101 18.76 -31.35 0.35
C TYR A 101 18.18 -32.47 -0.51
N SER A 102 16.99 -32.99 -0.20
CA SER A 102 16.41 -34.08 -1.01
C SER A 102 15.35 -33.55 -1.95
N PRO A 103 15.51 -33.70 -3.29
CA PRO A 103 14.43 -33.40 -4.22
C PRO A 103 13.24 -34.34 -4.00
N SER A 104 12.07 -33.98 -4.49
CA SER A 104 10.91 -34.88 -4.47
C SER A 104 11.21 -36.12 -5.28
N ALA A 105 11.04 -37.30 -4.68
CA ALA A 105 11.23 -38.58 -5.38
C ALA A 105 9.97 -38.96 -6.16
N ASP A 106 10.12 -39.26 -7.43
CA ASP A 106 9.01 -39.64 -8.32
C ASP A 106 8.58 -41.09 -8.16
N ASN A 107 9.47 -41.95 -7.59
CA ASN A 107 9.19 -43.38 -7.39
C ASN A 107 9.82 -43.96 -6.11
N VAL A 108 9.39 -45.18 -5.75
CA VAL A 108 9.82 -45.85 -4.51
C VAL A 108 11.30 -46.22 -4.52
N MET A 109 11.87 -46.55 -5.67
CA MET A 109 13.28 -46.89 -5.80
C MET A 109 14.19 -45.71 -5.56
N GLU A 110 13.88 -44.58 -6.14
CA GLU A 110 14.57 -43.30 -5.90
C GLU A 110 14.55 -42.93 -4.42
N ARG A 111 13.40 -43.11 -3.77
CA ARG A 111 13.23 -42.86 -2.32
C ARG A 111 14.14 -43.77 -1.48
N LEU A 112 14.37 -44.99 -1.89
CA LEU A 112 15.25 -45.91 -1.20
C LEU A 112 16.73 -45.48 -1.29
N PHE A 113 17.16 -44.95 -2.44
CA PHE A 113 18.51 -44.40 -2.62
C PHE A 113 18.74 -43.08 -1.92
N GLN A 114 17.71 -42.27 -1.69
CA GLN A 114 17.83 -41.00 -0.95
C GLN A 114 18.06 -41.20 0.55
N LYS A 115 17.53 -42.27 1.16
CA LYS A 115 17.61 -42.53 2.60
C LYS A 115 19.04 -42.59 3.17
N PRO A 116 19.99 -43.33 2.59
CA PRO A 116 21.37 -43.32 3.05
C PRO A 116 22.04 -41.94 2.98
N ILE A 117 21.71 -41.15 1.97
CA ILE A 117 22.23 -39.79 1.80
C ILE A 117 21.66 -38.87 2.93
N GLU A 118 20.37 -38.97 3.21
CA GLU A 118 19.72 -38.25 4.32
C GLU A 118 20.39 -38.57 5.67
N TRP A 119 20.76 -39.84 5.91
CA TRP A 119 21.44 -40.26 7.13
C TRP A 119 22.84 -39.64 7.28
N VAL A 120 23.63 -39.65 6.21
CA VAL A 120 24.96 -39.02 6.24
C VAL A 120 24.86 -37.51 6.45
N ILE A 121 23.91 -36.87 5.81
CA ILE A 121 23.68 -35.43 6.01
C ILE A 121 23.21 -35.14 7.45
N ALA A 122 22.31 -35.96 8.00
CA ALA A 122 21.83 -35.82 9.37
C ALA A 122 22.98 -35.91 10.39
N VAL A 123 23.88 -36.86 10.26
CA VAL A 123 25.06 -36.98 11.14
C VAL A 123 25.99 -35.77 10.98
N LYS A 124 26.15 -35.24 9.75
CA LYS A 124 26.96 -34.05 9.55
C LYS A 124 26.28 -32.79 10.18
N LEU A 125 24.97 -32.61 10.01
CA LEU A 125 24.26 -31.51 10.65
C LEU A 125 24.44 -31.48 12.19
N GLU A 126 24.31 -32.65 12.83
CA GLU A 126 24.53 -32.80 14.28
C GLU A 126 25.99 -32.53 14.72
N ARG A 127 26.92 -32.56 13.77
CA ARG A 127 28.32 -32.21 14.04
C ARG A 127 28.60 -30.73 14.00
N TYR A 128 27.85 -29.99 13.18
CA TYR A 128 28.04 -28.54 12.97
C TYR A 128 27.07 -27.69 13.77
N TYR A 129 25.89 -28.22 14.13
CA TYR A 129 24.82 -27.49 14.77
C TYR A 129 24.40 -28.09 16.11
N THR A 130 24.05 -27.26 17.05
CA THR A 130 23.45 -27.67 18.32
C THR A 130 22.04 -28.23 18.11
N LYS A 131 21.54 -28.95 19.10
CA LYS A 131 20.15 -29.44 19.10
C LYS A 131 19.11 -28.31 18.95
N GLU A 132 19.36 -27.20 19.61
CA GLU A 132 18.50 -26.01 19.56
C GLU A 132 18.47 -25.40 18.16
N GLU A 133 19.61 -25.27 17.52
CA GLU A 133 19.71 -24.79 16.14
C GLU A 133 19.00 -25.74 15.16
N ILE A 134 19.12 -27.07 15.33
CA ILE A 134 18.44 -28.06 14.48
C ILE A 134 16.91 -27.95 14.63
N LEU A 135 16.39 -27.80 15.86
CA LEU A 135 14.94 -27.59 16.09
C LEU A 135 14.46 -26.29 15.45
N THR A 136 15.23 -25.24 15.62
CA THR A 136 14.96 -23.92 15.05
C THR A 136 14.93 -23.99 13.51
N MET A 137 15.92 -24.63 12.90
CA MET A 137 16.00 -24.84 11.47
C MET A 137 14.80 -25.65 10.95
N TYR A 138 14.42 -26.73 11.63
CA TYR A 138 13.29 -27.57 11.27
C TYR A 138 11.98 -26.76 11.26
N LEU A 139 11.70 -26.02 12.31
CA LEU A 139 10.47 -25.24 12.45
C LEU A 139 10.41 -24.04 11.48
N ASN A 140 11.54 -23.40 11.19
CA ASN A 140 11.60 -22.33 10.21
C ASN A 140 11.49 -22.82 8.76
N LYS A 141 11.84 -24.11 8.49
CA LYS A 141 11.84 -24.67 7.13
C LYS A 141 10.53 -25.33 6.74
N PHE A 142 9.73 -25.78 7.70
CA PHE A 142 8.55 -26.61 7.44
C PHE A 142 7.44 -25.81 6.75
N ASP A 143 6.86 -26.39 5.68
CA ASP A 143 5.72 -25.82 4.96
C ASP A 143 4.40 -26.30 5.58
N PHE A 144 3.73 -25.40 6.31
CA PHE A 144 2.41 -25.64 6.91
C PHE A 144 1.25 -25.40 5.95
N LEU A 145 1.50 -25.21 4.64
CA LEU A 145 0.52 -24.83 3.61
C LEU A 145 -0.17 -23.47 3.85
N ASN A 146 -1.11 -23.10 2.98
CA ASN A 146 -1.80 -21.81 3.03
C ASN A 146 -0.83 -20.60 3.08
N ASN A 147 0.27 -20.68 2.32
CA ASN A 147 1.39 -19.72 2.31
C ASN A 147 2.12 -19.56 3.66
N ALA A 148 1.92 -20.50 4.59
CA ALA A 148 2.54 -20.50 5.90
C ALA A 148 3.80 -21.39 5.92
N VAL A 149 4.92 -20.87 5.42
CA VAL A 149 6.22 -21.54 5.51
C VAL A 149 6.99 -21.00 6.71
N GLY A 150 7.38 -21.91 7.61
CA GLY A 150 7.98 -21.59 8.90
C GLY A 150 6.97 -21.31 10.01
N ILE A 151 7.44 -21.50 11.23
CA ILE A 151 6.60 -21.47 12.45
C ILE A 151 6.00 -20.10 12.71
N LYS A 152 6.71 -18.99 12.42
CA LYS A 152 6.20 -17.63 12.63
C LYS A 152 4.97 -17.37 11.76
N THR A 153 5.12 -17.65 10.48
CA THR A 153 4.03 -17.50 9.53
C THR A 153 2.86 -18.43 9.88
N ALA A 154 3.14 -19.68 10.31
CA ALA A 154 2.10 -20.63 10.70
C ALA A 154 1.35 -20.19 11.96
N ALA A 155 2.03 -19.74 13.01
CA ALA A 155 1.42 -19.24 14.23
C ALA A 155 0.49 -18.05 13.94
N PHE A 156 0.96 -17.10 13.13
CA PHE A 156 0.17 -15.97 12.70
C PHE A 156 -1.02 -16.38 11.81
N THR A 157 -0.78 -17.22 10.80
CA THR A 157 -1.82 -17.64 9.84
C THR A 157 -2.95 -18.40 10.51
N TYR A 158 -2.65 -19.34 11.39
CA TYR A 158 -3.67 -20.21 11.96
C TYR A 158 -4.25 -19.70 13.28
N PHE A 159 -3.46 -18.96 14.07
CA PHE A 159 -3.83 -18.56 15.43
C PHE A 159 -3.72 -17.06 15.71
N GLY A 160 -3.11 -16.27 14.82
CA GLY A 160 -2.96 -14.82 14.96
C GLY A 160 -2.10 -14.42 16.14
N CYS A 161 -1.05 -15.22 16.46
CA CYS A 161 -0.13 -14.97 17.57
C CYS A 161 1.33 -15.12 17.14
N GLU A 162 2.25 -14.62 17.97
CA GLU A 162 3.68 -14.88 17.79
C GLU A 162 4.03 -16.32 18.24
N PRO A 163 5.11 -16.93 17.70
CA PRO A 163 5.51 -18.31 18.03
C PRO A 163 5.73 -18.55 19.52
N LYS A 164 6.23 -17.55 20.26
CA LYS A 164 6.46 -17.62 21.73
C LYS A 164 5.16 -17.72 22.52
N ASP A 165 4.04 -17.22 21.96
CA ASP A 165 2.74 -17.14 22.63
C ASP A 165 1.83 -18.33 22.30
N LEU A 166 2.30 -19.31 21.51
CA LEU A 166 1.53 -20.51 21.15
C LEU A 166 1.15 -21.31 22.42
N LYS A 167 -0.15 -21.55 22.57
CA LYS A 167 -0.70 -22.43 23.61
C LYS A 167 -0.41 -23.89 23.28
N ILE A 168 -0.56 -24.78 24.29
CA ILE A 168 -0.28 -26.21 24.13
C ILE A 168 -1.12 -26.83 23.00
N GLU A 169 -2.43 -26.57 22.97
CA GLU A 169 -3.35 -27.09 21.94
C GLU A 169 -3.06 -26.54 20.55
N GLU A 170 -2.60 -25.29 20.46
CA GLU A 170 -2.24 -24.64 19.19
C GLU A 170 -0.91 -25.23 18.67
N ALA A 171 0.08 -25.33 19.53
CA ALA A 171 1.36 -26.00 19.23
C ALA A 171 1.16 -27.45 18.81
N ALA A 172 0.33 -28.21 19.53
CA ALA A 172 0.00 -29.59 19.20
C ALA A 172 -0.72 -29.71 17.84
N THR A 173 -1.50 -28.70 17.46
CA THR A 173 -2.15 -28.66 16.13
C THR A 173 -1.12 -28.50 15.02
N LEU A 174 -0.19 -27.55 15.15
CA LEU A 174 0.88 -27.30 14.16
C LEU A 174 1.80 -28.52 14.05
N VAL A 175 2.23 -29.12 15.15
CA VAL A 175 3.03 -30.35 15.14
C VAL A 175 2.24 -31.50 14.51
N GLY A 176 0.92 -31.57 14.72
CA GLY A 176 0.07 -32.53 14.06
C GLY A 176 0.11 -32.43 12.53
N MET A 177 0.26 -31.23 11.99
CA MET A 177 0.43 -31.02 10.54
C MET A 177 1.77 -31.54 10.02
N CYS A 178 2.84 -31.61 10.84
CA CYS A 178 4.16 -32.07 10.41
C CYS A 178 4.14 -33.50 9.82
N LYS A 179 3.18 -34.33 10.20
CA LYS A 179 3.02 -35.66 9.61
C LYS A 179 2.55 -35.64 8.16
N ASN A 180 1.57 -34.82 7.84
CA ASN A 180 1.05 -34.60 6.49
C ASN A 180 0.21 -33.31 6.49
N PRO A 181 0.75 -32.18 6.07
CA PRO A 181 0.07 -30.89 6.17
C PRO A 181 -1.19 -30.81 5.30
N SER A 182 -1.24 -31.51 4.16
CA SER A 182 -2.44 -31.55 3.31
C SER A 182 -3.60 -32.30 3.99
N LEU A 183 -3.30 -33.44 4.64
CA LEU A 183 -4.30 -34.29 5.26
C LEU A 183 -4.83 -33.73 6.58
N TYR A 184 -3.98 -33.02 7.33
CA TYR A 184 -4.28 -32.48 8.66
C TYR A 184 -4.37 -30.96 8.65
N ASN A 185 -4.75 -30.36 7.51
CA ASN A 185 -4.97 -28.93 7.40
C ASN A 185 -6.19 -28.49 8.21
N PRO A 186 -6.05 -27.65 9.24
CA PRO A 186 -7.15 -27.31 10.15
C PRO A 186 -8.22 -26.43 9.52
N VAL A 187 -7.87 -25.70 8.43
CA VAL A 187 -8.84 -24.88 7.67
C VAL A 187 -9.73 -25.76 6.80
N ARG A 188 -9.15 -26.77 6.15
CA ARG A 188 -9.90 -27.66 5.25
C ARG A 188 -10.58 -28.83 5.96
N TYR A 189 -9.95 -29.39 7.00
CA TYR A 189 -10.38 -30.62 7.66
C TYR A 189 -10.29 -30.48 9.19
N ASN A 190 -11.10 -29.59 9.76
CA ASN A 190 -11.06 -29.24 11.20
C ASN A 190 -11.10 -30.47 12.12
N GLU A 191 -12.08 -31.36 11.96
CA GLU A 191 -12.22 -32.57 12.81
C GLU A 191 -11.05 -33.56 12.67
N ARG A 192 -10.53 -33.72 11.46
CA ARG A 192 -9.36 -34.60 11.21
C ARG A 192 -8.11 -34.01 11.85
N SER A 193 -7.93 -32.70 11.75
CA SER A 193 -6.84 -31.97 12.39
C SER A 193 -6.96 -32.03 13.91
N ARG A 194 -8.16 -31.86 14.46
CA ARG A 194 -8.46 -32.04 15.89
C ARG A 194 -8.08 -33.45 16.36
N GLY A 195 -8.48 -34.50 15.64
CA GLY A 195 -8.08 -35.86 15.95
C GLY A 195 -6.55 -36.05 15.96
N ARG A 196 -5.83 -35.44 15.01
CA ARG A 196 -4.38 -35.50 14.98
C ARG A 196 -3.73 -34.69 16.11
N ARG A 197 -4.25 -33.51 16.45
CA ARG A 197 -3.86 -32.72 17.65
C ARG A 197 -3.94 -33.60 18.90
N ASN A 198 -5.04 -34.31 19.08
CA ASN A 198 -5.25 -35.15 20.24
C ASN A 198 -4.22 -36.30 20.33
N VAL A 199 -3.74 -36.83 19.20
CA VAL A 199 -2.62 -37.78 19.17
C VAL A 199 -1.33 -37.11 19.65
N VAL A 200 -1.04 -35.85 19.25
CA VAL A 200 0.15 -35.11 19.72
C VAL A 200 0.09 -34.90 21.23
N LEU A 201 -1.06 -34.46 21.75
CA LEU A 201 -1.27 -34.31 23.22
C LEU A 201 -1.04 -35.60 23.98
N ASP A 202 -1.46 -36.75 23.43
CA ASP A 202 -1.20 -38.05 24.05
C ASP A 202 0.31 -38.40 24.04
N GLN A 203 1.06 -38.05 22.97
CA GLN A 203 2.52 -38.22 22.95
C GLN A 203 3.22 -37.29 23.98
N MET A 204 2.76 -36.03 24.11
CA MET A 204 3.29 -35.10 25.11
C MET A 204 3.07 -35.64 26.54
N ARG A 205 1.91 -36.24 26.84
CA ARG A 205 1.67 -36.91 28.12
C ARG A 205 2.62 -38.11 28.31
N LYS A 206 2.78 -38.97 27.30
CA LYS A 206 3.69 -40.13 27.38
C LYS A 206 5.15 -39.72 27.60
N ALA A 207 5.55 -38.58 27.05
CA ALA A 207 6.88 -38.01 27.23
C ALA A 207 7.04 -37.23 28.56
N GLY A 208 5.96 -37.06 29.34
CA GLY A 208 6.01 -36.39 30.65
C GLY A 208 5.95 -34.85 30.59
N TYR A 209 5.65 -34.27 29.43
CA TYR A 209 5.54 -32.81 29.28
C TYR A 209 4.22 -32.24 29.78
N ILE A 210 3.15 -33.02 29.82
CA ILE A 210 1.85 -32.67 30.38
C ILE A 210 1.30 -33.83 31.21
N THR A 211 0.46 -33.51 32.17
CA THR A 211 -0.23 -34.48 33.00
C THR A 211 -1.42 -35.14 32.27
N GLU A 212 -1.97 -36.20 32.85
CA GLU A 212 -3.17 -36.84 32.29
C GLU A 212 -4.40 -35.93 32.34
N ALA A 213 -4.57 -35.19 33.41
CA ALA A 213 -5.68 -34.25 33.59
C ALA A 213 -5.60 -33.09 32.57
N GLU A 214 -4.40 -32.56 32.34
CA GLU A 214 -4.18 -31.53 31.31
C GLU A 214 -4.49 -32.07 29.90
N ARG A 215 -4.00 -33.28 29.58
CA ARG A 215 -4.29 -33.93 28.29
C ARG A 215 -5.80 -34.04 28.07
N ASP A 216 -6.55 -34.53 29.06
CA ASP A 216 -8.00 -34.76 28.95
C ASP A 216 -8.75 -33.42 28.77
N SER A 217 -8.37 -32.43 29.52
CA SER A 217 -8.90 -31.08 29.41
C SER A 217 -8.65 -30.46 28.01
N LEU A 218 -7.40 -30.55 27.50
CA LEU A 218 -7.01 -30.00 26.22
C LEU A 218 -7.64 -30.76 25.03
N GLN A 219 -7.80 -32.09 25.14
CA GLN A 219 -8.48 -32.89 24.11
C GLN A 219 -9.95 -32.58 23.98
N ALA A 220 -10.61 -32.19 25.07
CA ALA A 220 -12.00 -31.76 25.07
C ALA A 220 -12.24 -30.44 24.34
N LEU A 221 -11.23 -29.57 24.28
CA LEU A 221 -11.37 -28.27 23.61
C LEU A 221 -11.66 -28.41 22.11
N PRO A 222 -12.60 -27.60 21.57
CA PRO A 222 -12.79 -27.50 20.13
C PRO A 222 -11.54 -26.88 19.48
N LEU A 223 -11.27 -27.24 18.22
CA LEU A 223 -10.20 -26.58 17.45
C LEU A 223 -10.73 -25.24 16.92
N LYS A 224 -10.32 -24.15 17.57
CA LYS A 224 -10.66 -22.79 17.17
C LYS A 224 -9.49 -22.18 16.41
N LEU A 225 -9.75 -21.64 15.24
CA LEU A 225 -8.77 -20.92 14.43
C LEU A 225 -9.06 -19.42 14.48
N LYS A 226 -7.99 -18.64 14.49
CA LYS A 226 -8.02 -17.22 14.16
C LYS A 226 -7.28 -17.08 12.82
N TYR A 227 -7.93 -17.60 11.76
CA TYR A 227 -7.30 -17.75 10.47
C TYR A 227 -7.06 -16.40 9.80
N ASN A 228 -5.78 -16.10 9.55
CA ASN A 228 -5.32 -14.93 8.81
C ASN A 228 -4.58 -15.43 7.56
N ARG A 229 -5.13 -15.19 6.39
CA ARG A 229 -4.43 -15.55 5.15
C ARG A 229 -3.27 -14.59 4.94
N VAL A 230 -2.06 -15.12 4.81
CA VAL A 230 -0.87 -14.34 4.47
C VAL A 230 -0.69 -14.41 2.95
N ASP A 231 -1.13 -13.36 2.26
CA ASP A 231 -0.87 -13.15 0.83
C ASP A 231 -0.31 -11.73 0.66
N HIS A 232 0.62 -11.53 -0.31
CA HIS A 232 1.11 -10.20 -0.63
C HIS A 232 -0.01 -9.25 -1.13
N LYS A 233 -1.14 -9.81 -1.57
CA LYS A 233 -2.34 -9.08 -2.03
C LYS A 233 -3.37 -8.80 -0.93
N GLU A 234 -3.15 -9.30 0.28
CA GLU A 234 -4.05 -9.14 1.43
C GLU A 234 -3.30 -8.53 2.61
N GLY A 235 -4.04 -8.04 3.60
CA GLY A 235 -3.49 -7.39 4.79
C GLY A 235 -3.43 -5.88 4.69
N LEU A 236 -2.88 -5.27 5.72
CA LEU A 236 -2.81 -3.81 5.86
C LEU A 236 -1.82 -3.20 4.86
N ALA A 237 -2.13 -2.02 4.35
CA ALA A 237 -1.27 -1.21 3.48
C ALA A 237 -0.81 -1.92 2.19
N THR A 238 -1.66 -2.74 1.57
CA THR A 238 -1.27 -3.56 0.41
C THR A 238 -0.79 -2.72 -0.78
N TYR A 239 -1.50 -1.62 -1.11
CA TYR A 239 -1.08 -0.70 -2.17
C TYR A 239 0.28 -0.08 -1.87
N PHE A 240 0.50 0.35 -0.65
CA PHE A 240 1.79 0.91 -0.22
C PHE A 240 2.92 -0.12 -0.32
N ARG A 241 2.70 -1.35 0.16
CA ARG A 241 3.72 -2.41 0.07
C ARG A 241 4.11 -2.72 -1.37
N GLU A 242 3.14 -2.76 -2.29
CA GLU A 242 3.41 -2.99 -3.71
C GLU A 242 4.10 -1.80 -4.37
N TYR A 243 3.73 -0.57 -4.02
CA TYR A 243 4.44 0.64 -4.44
C TYR A 243 5.89 0.60 -3.96
N LEU A 244 6.12 0.35 -2.67
CA LEU A 244 7.45 0.26 -2.05
C LEU A 244 8.30 -0.85 -2.70
N ARG A 245 7.71 -2.02 -2.99
CA ARG A 245 8.38 -3.10 -3.71
C ARG A 245 8.88 -2.62 -5.08
N GLY A 246 8.03 -1.93 -5.83
CA GLY A 246 8.40 -1.35 -7.12
C GLY A 246 9.56 -0.36 -7.03
N VAL A 247 9.54 0.51 -6.01
CA VAL A 247 10.59 1.51 -5.75
C VAL A 247 11.92 0.83 -5.39
N LEU A 248 11.92 -0.11 -4.44
CA LEU A 248 13.14 -0.78 -3.98
C LEU A 248 13.83 -1.65 -5.06
N THR A 249 13.03 -2.28 -5.92
CA THR A 249 13.53 -3.20 -6.96
C THR A 249 13.66 -2.55 -8.34
N ALA A 250 13.47 -1.24 -8.43
CA ALA A 250 13.59 -0.50 -9.69
C ALA A 250 14.99 -0.67 -10.27
N LYS A 251 15.05 -0.83 -11.59
CA LYS A 251 16.30 -0.93 -12.34
C LYS A 251 16.68 0.45 -12.89
N LYS A 252 17.97 0.64 -13.22
CA LYS A 252 18.42 1.84 -13.92
C LYS A 252 17.58 2.04 -15.19
N PRO A 253 16.93 3.20 -15.36
CA PRO A 253 16.14 3.46 -16.54
C PRO A 253 16.98 3.42 -17.82
N ASP A 254 16.49 2.68 -18.82
CA ASP A 254 17.04 2.65 -20.17
C ASP A 254 15.93 3.06 -21.14
N LYS A 255 16.16 4.15 -21.88
CA LYS A 255 15.19 4.73 -22.83
C LYS A 255 14.64 3.69 -23.84
N ALA A 256 15.45 2.69 -24.22
CA ALA A 256 15.04 1.62 -25.12
C ALA A 256 13.88 0.77 -24.58
N ASN A 257 13.71 0.72 -23.27
CA ASN A 257 12.65 -0.04 -22.62
C ASN A 257 11.31 0.73 -22.51
N TYR A 258 11.29 2.02 -22.89
CA TYR A 258 10.10 2.88 -22.79
C TYR A 258 9.54 3.18 -24.18
N ARG A 259 8.23 3.04 -24.33
CA ARG A 259 7.54 3.41 -25.58
C ARG A 259 7.38 4.94 -25.64
N GLY A 260 7.13 5.49 -26.84
CA GLY A 260 6.98 6.93 -27.04
C GLY A 260 6.02 7.64 -26.08
N TRP A 261 4.88 6.98 -25.74
CA TRP A 261 3.91 7.50 -24.78
C TRP A 261 4.36 7.39 -23.31
N GLN A 262 5.46 6.71 -23.03
CA GLN A 262 6.03 6.54 -21.67
C GLN A 262 7.19 7.49 -21.38
N MET A 263 7.45 8.49 -22.24
CA MET A 263 8.59 9.39 -22.05
C MET A 263 8.49 10.21 -20.76
N GLN A 264 7.30 10.58 -20.31
CA GLN A 264 7.09 11.20 -19.01
C GLN A 264 7.56 10.27 -17.88
N LYS A 265 7.19 8.99 -17.94
CA LYS A 265 7.63 8.00 -16.94
C LYS A 265 9.15 7.79 -16.99
N TYR A 266 9.74 7.69 -18.18
CA TYR A 266 11.20 7.59 -18.32
C TYR A 266 11.92 8.76 -17.65
N TYR A 267 11.43 9.98 -17.85
CA TYR A 267 11.97 11.18 -17.22
C TYR A 267 11.87 11.09 -15.67
N GLU A 268 10.72 10.72 -15.14
CA GLU A 268 10.51 10.60 -13.70
C GLU A 268 11.37 9.50 -13.09
N ASP A 269 11.40 8.31 -13.70
CA ASP A 269 12.24 7.20 -13.24
C ASP A 269 13.73 7.56 -13.28
N SER A 270 14.17 8.37 -14.27
CA SER A 270 15.55 8.85 -14.35
C SER A 270 15.88 9.83 -13.22
N LEU A 271 15.00 10.79 -12.94
CA LEU A 271 15.16 11.69 -11.79
C LEU A 271 15.17 10.93 -10.46
N ASP A 272 14.28 9.97 -10.29
CA ASP A 272 14.24 9.15 -9.08
C ASP A 272 15.48 8.27 -8.96
N TRP A 273 16.00 7.75 -10.08
CA TRP A 273 17.26 7.00 -10.05
C TRP A 273 18.43 7.85 -9.58
N GLU A 274 18.51 9.11 -9.99
CA GLU A 274 19.62 10.01 -9.65
C GLU A 274 19.48 10.59 -8.24
N ASN A 275 18.26 11.01 -7.86
CA ASN A 275 18.08 11.85 -6.68
C ASN A 275 17.40 11.12 -5.49
N ASN A 276 16.71 10.00 -5.72
CA ASN A 276 16.04 9.27 -4.66
C ASN A 276 16.88 8.04 -4.24
N PRO A 277 17.50 8.03 -3.06
CA PRO A 277 18.33 6.91 -2.61
C PRO A 277 17.53 5.61 -2.38
N LEU A 278 16.21 5.70 -2.16
CA LEU A 278 15.35 4.54 -1.98
C LEU A 278 15.01 3.87 -3.34
N PHE A 279 14.96 4.66 -4.43
CA PHE A 279 14.60 4.15 -5.76
C PHE A 279 15.74 3.29 -6.33
N GLY A 280 15.44 2.00 -6.56
CA GLY A 280 16.43 1.02 -7.00
C GLY A 280 17.45 0.64 -5.91
N TRP A 281 17.09 0.76 -4.62
CA TRP A 281 18.02 0.50 -3.51
C TRP A 281 18.67 -0.87 -3.62
N CYS A 282 17.91 -1.93 -3.95
CA CYS A 282 18.43 -3.27 -4.13
C CYS A 282 19.45 -3.39 -5.28
N GLU A 283 19.28 -2.60 -6.33
CA GLU A 283 20.18 -2.58 -7.49
C GLU A 283 21.44 -1.72 -7.27
N LYS A 284 21.32 -0.65 -6.50
CA LYS A 284 22.41 0.29 -6.22
C LYS A 284 23.39 -0.19 -5.16
N ASN A 285 22.94 -1.06 -4.25
CA ASN A 285 23.70 -1.50 -3.09
C ASN A 285 24.14 -2.95 -3.23
N THR A 286 25.33 -3.25 -2.70
CA THR A 286 25.94 -4.59 -2.74
C THR A 286 26.26 -5.07 -1.33
N LYS A 287 26.16 -6.36 -1.12
CA LYS A 287 26.60 -7.07 0.08
C LYS A 287 28.12 -7.15 0.16
N LYS A 288 28.65 -7.60 1.30
CA LYS A 288 30.10 -7.79 1.52
C LYS A 288 30.74 -8.78 0.52
N ASP A 289 29.97 -9.73 0.01
CA ASP A 289 30.38 -10.70 -0.99
C ASP A 289 30.37 -10.15 -2.44
N GLY A 290 29.99 -8.88 -2.64
CA GLY A 290 29.90 -8.22 -3.94
C GLY A 290 28.58 -8.50 -4.68
N THR A 291 27.68 -9.30 -4.15
CA THR A 291 26.36 -9.54 -4.74
C THR A 291 25.38 -8.44 -4.36
N LYS A 292 24.38 -8.20 -5.23
CA LYS A 292 23.32 -7.24 -4.97
C LYS A 292 22.34 -7.75 -3.93
N TYR A 293 21.68 -6.83 -3.21
CA TYR A 293 20.61 -7.21 -2.32
C TYR A 293 19.38 -7.72 -3.07
N ASN A 294 18.78 -8.78 -2.53
CA ASN A 294 17.56 -9.36 -3.05
C ASN A 294 16.44 -9.19 -2.02
N LEU A 295 15.43 -8.38 -2.39
CA LEU A 295 14.28 -8.08 -1.54
C LEU A 295 13.52 -9.32 -1.05
N TYR A 296 13.59 -10.44 -1.77
CA TYR A 296 12.78 -11.62 -1.49
C TYR A 296 13.53 -12.72 -0.70
N THR A 297 14.85 -12.60 -0.56
CA THR A 297 15.66 -13.71 -0.03
C THR A 297 16.66 -13.33 1.03
N ASP A 298 16.93 -12.04 1.23
CA ASP A 298 18.02 -11.59 2.10
C ASP A 298 17.57 -11.15 3.51
N GLY A 299 16.26 -11.31 3.82
CA GLY A 299 15.75 -11.09 5.17
C GLY A 299 15.88 -9.65 5.67
N LEU A 300 15.69 -8.68 4.79
CA LEU A 300 15.77 -7.27 5.17
C LEU A 300 14.64 -6.89 6.13
N LYS A 301 14.91 -5.96 7.02
CA LYS A 301 13.91 -5.32 7.88
C LYS A 301 13.73 -3.88 7.42
N ILE A 302 12.55 -3.56 6.87
CA ILE A 302 12.26 -2.25 6.30
C ILE A 302 11.33 -1.51 7.25
N TYR A 303 11.82 -0.44 7.85
CA TYR A 303 11.06 0.40 8.77
C TYR A 303 10.46 1.57 8.01
N THR A 304 9.13 1.57 7.93
CA THR A 304 8.38 2.60 7.22
C THR A 304 7.89 3.69 8.16
N THR A 305 7.33 4.74 7.59
CA THR A 305 6.76 5.87 8.32
C THR A 305 5.25 5.72 8.59
N LEU A 306 4.60 4.66 8.04
CA LEU A 306 3.19 4.40 8.25
C LEU A 306 2.92 4.04 9.72
N ASP A 307 1.88 4.63 10.31
CA ASP A 307 1.30 4.16 11.57
C ASP A 307 0.19 3.16 11.27
N SER A 308 0.25 1.97 11.87
CA SER A 308 -0.69 0.88 11.55
C SER A 308 -2.14 1.21 11.89
N ARG A 309 -2.38 2.04 12.93
CA ARG A 309 -3.72 2.48 13.35
C ARG A 309 -4.28 3.51 12.37
N MET A 310 -3.45 4.51 12.01
CA MET A 310 -3.84 5.53 11.03
C MET A 310 -4.09 4.91 9.66
N GLN A 311 -3.30 3.92 9.27
CA GLN A 311 -3.51 3.15 8.03
C GLN A 311 -4.86 2.43 8.06
N GLN A 312 -5.19 1.75 9.16
CA GLN A 312 -6.49 1.09 9.31
C GLN A 312 -7.65 2.09 9.25
N TYR A 313 -7.51 3.25 9.90
CA TYR A 313 -8.55 4.30 9.85
C TYR A 313 -8.76 4.83 8.43
N ALA A 314 -7.70 4.93 7.63
CA ALA A 314 -7.79 5.35 6.25
C ALA A 314 -8.48 4.29 5.36
N GLU A 315 -8.10 3.03 5.49
CA GLU A 315 -8.73 1.91 4.75
C GLU A 315 -10.22 1.77 5.10
N ASP A 316 -10.56 1.88 6.39
CA ASP A 316 -11.94 1.86 6.86
C ASP A 316 -12.74 3.05 6.27
N ALA A 317 -12.19 4.28 6.34
CA ALA A 317 -12.87 5.48 5.85
C ALA A 317 -13.15 5.40 4.34
N VAL A 318 -12.19 4.89 3.56
CA VAL A 318 -12.35 4.64 2.12
C VAL A 318 -13.43 3.60 1.88
N THR A 319 -13.35 2.46 2.55
CA THR A 319 -14.30 1.35 2.38
C THR A 319 -15.72 1.73 2.74
N GLU A 320 -15.92 2.33 3.93
CA GLU A 320 -17.23 2.75 4.41
C GLU A 320 -17.91 3.73 3.45
N HIS A 321 -17.17 4.79 3.05
CA HIS A 321 -17.76 5.82 2.22
C HIS A 321 -17.95 5.39 0.76
N LEU A 322 -16.99 4.66 0.19
CA LEU A 322 -17.15 4.14 -1.17
C LEU A 322 -18.31 3.15 -1.27
N LYS A 323 -18.52 2.30 -0.27
CA LYS A 323 -19.67 1.39 -0.23
C LYS A 323 -21.01 2.15 -0.28
N GLU A 324 -21.13 3.21 0.52
CA GLU A 324 -22.30 4.09 0.52
C GLU A 324 -22.49 4.80 -0.83
N LEU A 325 -21.41 5.44 -1.30
CA LEU A 325 -21.41 6.20 -2.55
C LEU A 325 -21.72 5.32 -3.77
N GLN A 326 -21.19 4.09 -3.78
CA GLN A 326 -21.47 3.08 -4.80
C GLN A 326 -22.97 2.73 -4.86
N GLY A 327 -23.62 2.65 -3.72
CA GLY A 327 -25.07 2.43 -3.66
C GLY A 327 -25.87 3.53 -4.38
N TYR A 328 -25.47 4.80 -4.20
CA TYR A 328 -26.05 5.93 -4.95
C TYR A 328 -25.73 5.85 -6.44
N PHE A 329 -24.50 5.47 -6.80
CA PHE A 329 -24.08 5.33 -8.20
C PHE A 329 -24.87 4.23 -8.92
N PHE A 330 -25.03 3.06 -8.30
CA PHE A 330 -25.87 1.98 -8.85
C PHE A 330 -27.32 2.41 -9.05
N LYS A 331 -27.90 3.16 -8.11
CA LYS A 331 -29.28 3.69 -8.24
C LYS A 331 -29.38 4.68 -9.40
N GLU A 332 -28.44 5.59 -9.53
CA GLU A 332 -28.45 6.59 -10.62
C GLU A 332 -28.28 5.95 -11.99
N LYS A 333 -27.44 4.92 -12.12
CA LYS A 333 -27.17 4.25 -13.39
C LYS A 333 -28.13 3.11 -13.72
N LYS A 334 -29.08 2.79 -12.82
CA LYS A 334 -30.03 1.69 -13.01
C LYS A 334 -30.89 1.91 -14.28
N GLY A 335 -30.89 0.91 -15.16
CA GLY A 335 -31.68 0.92 -16.40
C GLY A 335 -31.08 1.74 -17.56
N ALA A 336 -29.96 2.42 -17.36
CA ALA A 336 -29.27 3.12 -18.45
C ALA A 336 -28.59 2.14 -19.39
N LYS A 337 -28.92 2.18 -20.69
CA LYS A 337 -28.39 1.22 -21.70
C LYS A 337 -26.87 1.17 -21.80
N LYS A 338 -26.19 2.30 -21.59
CA LYS A 338 -24.73 2.44 -21.68
C LYS A 338 -24.02 2.42 -20.32
N ALA A 339 -24.73 2.11 -19.23
CA ALA A 339 -24.13 2.05 -17.91
C ALA A 339 -22.90 1.13 -17.86
N PRO A 340 -21.85 1.51 -17.09
CA PRO A 340 -21.74 2.65 -16.18
C PRO A 340 -21.40 3.98 -16.85
N TYR A 341 -21.20 4.02 -18.14
CA TYR A 341 -20.77 5.19 -18.90
C TYR A 341 -21.85 6.27 -18.98
N THR A 342 -21.42 7.50 -19.21
CA THR A 342 -22.29 8.64 -19.42
C THR A 342 -23.15 8.48 -20.69
N PHE A 343 -24.35 9.05 -20.67
CA PHE A 343 -25.25 9.07 -21.83
C PHE A 343 -24.67 9.81 -23.05
N ARG A 344 -23.63 10.60 -22.87
CA ARG A 344 -22.96 11.41 -23.90
C ARG A 344 -22.15 10.58 -24.88
N LEU A 345 -21.64 9.44 -24.47
CA LEU A 345 -20.93 8.54 -25.39
C LEU A 345 -21.91 7.86 -26.34
N THR A 346 -21.46 7.57 -27.55
CA THR A 346 -22.19 6.67 -28.48
C THR A 346 -21.99 5.21 -28.04
N GLN A 347 -22.79 4.29 -28.57
CA GLN A 347 -22.59 2.87 -28.26
C GLN A 347 -21.25 2.36 -28.80
N GLU A 348 -20.87 2.81 -30.00
CA GLU A 348 -19.59 2.46 -30.64
C GLU A 348 -18.38 2.88 -29.78
N GLN A 349 -18.45 4.08 -29.16
CA GLN A 349 -17.41 4.54 -28.26
C GLN A 349 -17.31 3.67 -26.99
N VAL A 350 -18.44 3.26 -26.41
CA VAL A 350 -18.47 2.33 -25.29
C VAL A 350 -17.87 0.98 -25.67
N ASP A 351 -18.25 0.45 -26.83
CA ASP A 351 -17.76 -0.84 -27.33
C ASP A 351 -16.25 -0.79 -27.62
N GLU A 352 -15.74 0.34 -28.12
CA GLU A 352 -14.31 0.56 -28.32
C GLU A 352 -13.54 0.57 -26.99
N ILE A 353 -14.06 1.25 -25.95
CA ILE A 353 -13.44 1.29 -24.61
C ILE A 353 -13.40 -0.12 -24.01
N LEU A 354 -14.52 -0.85 -24.07
CA LEU A 354 -14.58 -2.23 -23.57
C LEU A 354 -13.68 -3.17 -24.38
N GLY A 355 -13.60 -3.00 -25.69
CA GLY A 355 -12.68 -3.75 -26.56
C GLY A 355 -11.21 -3.49 -26.23
N ARG A 356 -10.84 -2.26 -25.86
CA ARG A 356 -9.49 -1.95 -25.34
C ARG A 356 -9.24 -2.66 -24.01
N ALA A 357 -10.18 -2.61 -23.07
CA ALA A 357 -10.07 -3.29 -21.78
C ALA A 357 -9.93 -4.82 -21.97
N MET A 358 -10.69 -5.42 -22.88
CA MET A 358 -10.55 -6.83 -23.26
C MET A 358 -9.12 -7.15 -23.73
N ARG A 359 -8.56 -6.37 -24.67
CA ARG A 359 -7.20 -6.58 -25.19
C ARG A 359 -6.09 -6.42 -24.15
N LEU A 360 -6.34 -5.66 -23.09
CA LEU A 360 -5.42 -5.47 -21.97
C LEU A 360 -5.53 -6.56 -20.91
N SER A 361 -6.57 -7.40 -20.94
CA SER A 361 -6.78 -8.47 -19.97
C SER A 361 -5.76 -9.61 -20.11
N ASP A 362 -5.48 -10.31 -19.01
CA ASP A 362 -4.60 -11.48 -19.02
C ASP A 362 -5.18 -12.62 -19.88
N ARG A 363 -6.50 -12.83 -19.82
CA ARG A 363 -7.18 -13.83 -20.65
C ARG A 363 -6.87 -13.61 -22.13
N TYR A 364 -7.02 -12.38 -22.64
CA TYR A 364 -6.71 -12.06 -24.04
C TYR A 364 -5.25 -12.34 -24.37
N ARG A 365 -4.31 -11.89 -23.51
CA ARG A 365 -2.88 -12.09 -23.72
C ARG A 365 -2.48 -13.57 -23.73
N ILE A 366 -3.04 -14.36 -22.82
CA ILE A 366 -2.79 -15.82 -22.75
C ILE A 366 -3.32 -16.51 -24.02
N MET A 367 -4.55 -16.24 -24.43
CA MET A 367 -5.15 -16.82 -25.62
C MET A 367 -4.38 -16.43 -26.89
N LYS A 368 -4.00 -15.15 -27.00
CA LYS A 368 -3.20 -14.66 -28.14
C LYS A 368 -1.83 -15.32 -28.21
N LYS A 369 -1.17 -15.49 -27.07
CA LYS A 369 0.12 -16.21 -26.96
C LYS A 369 -0.03 -17.70 -27.31
N ALA A 370 -1.18 -18.30 -27.05
CA ALA A 370 -1.49 -19.68 -27.42
C ALA A 370 -1.88 -19.84 -28.91
N GLY A 371 -1.89 -18.75 -29.71
CA GLY A 371 -2.18 -18.77 -31.14
C GLY A 371 -3.65 -18.66 -31.50
N ALA A 372 -4.54 -18.32 -30.57
CA ALA A 372 -5.97 -18.16 -30.86
C ALA A 372 -6.24 -16.97 -31.81
N THR A 373 -7.20 -17.17 -32.70
CA THR A 373 -7.68 -16.14 -33.63
C THR A 373 -8.56 -15.11 -32.92
N GLU A 374 -8.72 -13.92 -33.47
CA GLU A 374 -9.59 -12.88 -32.89
C GLU A 374 -11.05 -13.37 -32.76
N ALA A 375 -11.53 -14.21 -33.69
CA ALA A 375 -12.87 -14.79 -33.65
C ALA A 375 -13.04 -15.77 -32.47
N GLU A 376 -12.05 -16.63 -32.22
CA GLU A 376 -12.04 -17.55 -31.07
C GLU A 376 -11.96 -16.81 -29.76
N ILE A 377 -11.12 -15.76 -29.67
CA ILE A 377 -11.01 -14.92 -28.49
C ILE A 377 -12.34 -14.23 -28.21
N LYS A 378 -12.96 -13.60 -29.23
CA LYS A 378 -14.25 -12.96 -29.08
C LYS A 378 -15.32 -13.93 -28.61
N LYS A 379 -15.39 -15.12 -29.20
CA LYS A 379 -16.31 -16.19 -28.77
C LYS A 379 -16.10 -16.56 -27.30
N ALA A 380 -14.83 -16.69 -26.84
CA ALA A 380 -14.51 -17.00 -25.46
C ALA A 380 -14.94 -15.87 -24.49
N PHE A 381 -14.87 -14.60 -24.93
CA PHE A 381 -15.33 -13.46 -24.14
C PHE A 381 -16.85 -13.31 -24.11
N ASP A 382 -17.56 -13.85 -25.08
CA ASP A 382 -19.03 -13.81 -25.19
C ASP A 382 -19.69 -15.09 -24.61
N THR A 383 -18.90 -16.08 -24.16
CA THR A 383 -19.42 -17.34 -23.58
C THR A 383 -19.54 -17.22 -22.06
N PRO A 384 -20.73 -17.43 -21.46
CA PRO A 384 -20.90 -17.42 -20.02
C PRO A 384 -20.08 -18.52 -19.33
N GLU A 385 -19.48 -18.17 -18.18
CA GLU A 385 -18.75 -19.11 -17.32
C GLU A 385 -19.00 -18.79 -15.84
N GLU A 386 -18.79 -19.77 -14.97
CA GLU A 386 -18.81 -19.57 -13.53
C GLU A 386 -17.58 -18.77 -13.10
N MET A 387 -17.81 -17.71 -12.30
CA MET A 387 -16.73 -16.88 -11.76
C MET A 387 -17.11 -16.28 -10.42
N SER A 388 -16.11 -16.01 -9.59
CA SER A 388 -16.26 -15.23 -8.36
C SER A 388 -15.88 -13.79 -8.63
N VAL A 389 -16.73 -12.83 -8.27
CA VAL A 389 -16.54 -11.40 -8.48
C VAL A 389 -16.61 -10.62 -7.17
N PHE A 390 -15.93 -9.47 -7.14
CA PHE A 390 -15.98 -8.55 -6.00
C PHE A 390 -17.39 -8.01 -5.79
N SER A 391 -17.82 -7.97 -4.53
CA SER A 391 -18.91 -7.09 -4.08
C SER A 391 -18.55 -6.45 -2.74
N TRP A 392 -19.25 -5.38 -2.37
CA TRP A 392 -19.04 -4.72 -1.08
C TRP A 392 -19.48 -5.57 0.13
N GLU A 393 -20.17 -6.68 -0.09
CA GLU A 393 -20.57 -7.68 0.90
C GLU A 393 -19.64 -8.91 0.94
N GLY A 394 -18.60 -8.93 0.12
CA GLY A 394 -17.67 -10.04 -0.04
C GLY A 394 -17.67 -10.60 -1.47
N GLU A 395 -16.98 -11.70 -1.68
CA GLU A 395 -16.97 -12.40 -2.97
C GLU A 395 -18.34 -12.97 -3.29
N LYS A 396 -18.74 -12.84 -4.56
CA LYS A 396 -20.01 -13.35 -5.05
C LYS A 396 -19.77 -14.27 -6.24
N ASP A 397 -20.21 -15.53 -6.09
CA ASP A 397 -20.22 -16.48 -7.20
C ASP A 397 -21.38 -16.16 -8.15
N THR A 398 -21.09 -16.15 -9.43
CA THR A 398 -22.04 -15.80 -10.48
C THR A 398 -21.68 -16.43 -11.81
N ILE A 399 -22.65 -16.50 -12.70
CA ILE A 399 -22.42 -16.90 -14.10
C ILE A 399 -22.60 -15.67 -14.97
N MET A 400 -21.53 -15.26 -15.65
CA MET A 400 -21.55 -14.16 -16.60
C MET A 400 -20.49 -14.35 -17.67
N THR A 401 -20.58 -13.58 -18.78
CA THR A 401 -19.53 -13.59 -19.78
C THR A 401 -18.29 -12.83 -19.26
N PRO A 402 -17.07 -13.17 -19.71
CA PRO A 402 -15.88 -12.38 -19.42
C PRO A 402 -16.02 -10.90 -19.85
N MET A 403 -16.74 -10.61 -20.93
CA MET A 403 -17.03 -9.23 -21.33
C MET A 403 -17.94 -8.52 -20.34
N ASP A 404 -18.99 -9.20 -19.81
CA ASP A 404 -19.85 -8.64 -18.78
C ASP A 404 -19.09 -8.41 -17.47
N SER A 405 -18.12 -9.28 -17.12
CA SER A 405 -17.27 -9.08 -15.95
C SER A 405 -16.41 -7.81 -16.09
N ILE A 406 -15.83 -7.55 -17.27
CA ILE A 406 -15.12 -6.30 -17.54
C ILE A 406 -16.02 -5.10 -17.32
N ARG A 407 -17.24 -5.11 -17.85
CA ARG A 407 -18.22 -4.05 -17.66
C ARG A 407 -18.64 -3.92 -16.21
N TYR A 408 -18.81 -5.03 -15.49
CA TYR A 408 -19.13 -5.07 -14.07
C TYR A 408 -18.09 -4.36 -13.23
N TYR A 409 -16.79 -4.64 -13.45
CA TYR A 409 -15.70 -3.99 -12.72
C TYR A 409 -15.58 -2.49 -13.02
N LYS A 410 -16.02 -2.03 -14.21
CA LYS A 410 -16.09 -0.60 -14.56
C LYS A 410 -17.12 0.19 -13.73
N PHE A 411 -18.12 -0.45 -13.14
CA PHE A 411 -19.08 0.22 -12.25
C PHE A 411 -18.48 0.70 -10.95
N PHE A 412 -17.42 0.05 -10.47
CA PHE A 412 -16.87 0.36 -9.15
C PHE A 412 -16.06 1.64 -9.16
N LEU A 413 -16.42 2.55 -8.26
CA LEU A 413 -15.67 3.78 -8.02
C LEU A 413 -14.28 3.47 -7.45
N ARG A 414 -13.32 4.29 -7.77
CA ARG A 414 -11.93 4.25 -7.28
C ARG A 414 -11.70 5.38 -6.31
N ALA A 415 -10.73 5.21 -5.43
CA ALA A 415 -10.25 6.26 -4.54
C ALA A 415 -8.73 6.19 -4.40
N GLY A 416 -8.12 7.33 -4.18
CA GLY A 416 -6.75 7.47 -3.71
C GLY A 416 -6.74 8.34 -2.47
N PHE A 417 -5.99 7.94 -1.44
CA PHE A 417 -5.86 8.68 -0.20
C PHE A 417 -4.42 8.62 0.32
N MET A 418 -3.89 9.73 0.79
CA MET A 418 -2.62 9.79 1.49
C MET A 418 -2.68 10.82 2.61
N SER A 419 -2.04 10.50 3.74
CA SER A 419 -1.89 11.39 4.89
C SER A 419 -0.42 11.47 5.30
N MET A 420 0.07 12.66 5.64
CA MET A 420 1.48 12.94 5.84
C MET A 420 1.69 14.04 6.86
N ASP A 421 2.71 13.91 7.71
CA ASP A 421 3.19 14.99 8.59
C ASP A 421 3.87 16.08 7.74
N PRO A 422 3.44 17.36 7.81
CA PRO A 422 3.98 18.42 6.97
C PRO A 422 5.41 18.85 7.32
N ARG A 423 5.92 18.46 8.49
CA ARG A 423 7.27 18.84 8.98
C ARG A 423 8.31 17.75 8.70
N SER A 424 7.97 16.50 9.02
CA SER A 424 8.89 15.37 8.87
C SER A 424 8.78 14.66 7.52
N GLY A 425 7.73 14.92 6.76
CA GLY A 425 7.47 14.18 5.52
C GLY A 425 6.97 12.75 5.73
N HIS A 426 6.84 12.29 6.98
CA HIS A 426 6.39 10.93 7.27
C HIS A 426 4.99 10.68 6.72
N VAL A 427 4.88 9.74 5.83
CA VAL A 427 3.58 9.26 5.32
C VAL A 427 2.96 8.35 6.37
N LYS A 428 1.83 8.77 6.93
CA LYS A 428 1.15 8.07 8.04
C LYS A 428 0.11 7.07 7.57
N ALA A 429 -0.51 7.33 6.42
CA ALA A 429 -1.49 6.44 5.81
C ALA A 429 -1.46 6.56 4.28
N TYR A 430 -1.73 5.44 3.60
CA TYR A 430 -1.64 5.31 2.15
C TYR A 430 -2.68 4.31 1.63
N VAL A 431 -3.65 4.75 0.85
CA VAL A 431 -4.67 3.89 0.25
C VAL A 431 -4.76 4.17 -1.25
N GLY A 432 -4.37 3.22 -2.07
CA GLY A 432 -4.36 3.36 -3.53
C GLY A 432 -5.65 2.94 -4.23
N GLY A 433 -6.61 2.36 -3.51
CA GLY A 433 -7.88 1.93 -4.07
C GLY A 433 -8.75 1.16 -3.08
N PRO A 434 -9.93 0.69 -3.50
CA PRO A 434 -10.90 0.06 -2.60
C PRO A 434 -10.51 -1.34 -2.13
N ASN A 435 -9.79 -2.10 -2.96
CA ASN A 435 -9.37 -3.47 -2.66
C ASN A 435 -8.28 -3.89 -3.65
N TYR A 436 -7.07 -4.17 -3.17
CA TYR A 436 -5.91 -4.48 -4.03
C TYR A 436 -6.08 -5.80 -4.80
N HIS A 437 -6.76 -6.78 -4.25
CA HIS A 437 -6.96 -8.07 -4.92
C HIS A 437 -7.64 -7.91 -6.28
N TYR A 438 -8.66 -7.03 -6.34
CA TYR A 438 -9.49 -6.80 -7.53
C TYR A 438 -9.11 -5.55 -8.32
N PHE A 439 -8.53 -4.53 -7.66
CA PHE A 439 -8.28 -3.20 -8.22
C PHE A 439 -6.84 -2.77 -7.97
N GLN A 440 -5.91 -3.36 -8.72
CA GLN A 440 -4.47 -3.24 -8.44
C GLN A 440 -3.85 -1.90 -8.83
N TYR A 441 -4.54 -1.07 -9.63
CA TYR A 441 -4.00 0.22 -10.05
C TYR A 441 -4.03 1.21 -8.89
N ASP A 442 -2.85 1.69 -8.53
CA ASP A 442 -2.66 2.60 -7.40
C ASP A 442 -3.01 4.05 -7.77
N MET A 443 -4.01 4.61 -7.10
CA MET A 443 -4.48 5.98 -7.29
C MET A 443 -3.86 6.98 -6.31
N ALA A 444 -3.00 6.55 -5.38
CA ALA A 444 -2.34 7.44 -4.45
C ALA A 444 -1.09 8.10 -5.05
N MET A 445 -0.15 7.31 -5.59
CA MET A 445 1.10 7.82 -6.16
C MET A 445 1.23 7.63 -7.67
N VAL A 446 0.63 6.56 -8.23
CA VAL A 446 0.81 6.20 -9.64
C VAL A 446 -0.25 6.86 -10.54
N GLY A 447 -1.51 6.82 -10.11
CA GLY A 447 -2.62 7.40 -10.85
C GLY A 447 -2.61 8.92 -10.81
N ARG A 448 -2.69 9.56 -11.99
CA ARG A 448 -2.87 10.99 -12.13
C ARG A 448 -4.25 11.31 -12.67
N ARG A 449 -4.89 12.29 -12.07
CA ARG A 449 -6.25 12.74 -12.44
C ARG A 449 -6.31 14.25 -12.49
N GLN A 450 -7.27 14.79 -13.24
CA GLN A 450 -7.48 16.23 -13.27
C GLN A 450 -7.85 16.75 -11.89
N VAL A 451 -7.12 17.77 -11.45
CA VAL A 451 -7.23 18.29 -10.08
C VAL A 451 -8.36 19.31 -9.88
N GLY A 452 -8.88 19.87 -10.97
CA GLY A 452 -9.96 20.86 -10.90
C GLY A 452 -9.61 22.01 -9.95
N SER A 453 -10.58 22.44 -9.17
CA SER A 453 -10.42 23.60 -8.26
C SER A 453 -9.39 23.43 -7.14
N THR A 454 -8.78 22.24 -6.96
CA THR A 454 -7.66 22.12 -6.01
C THR A 454 -6.36 22.74 -6.52
N ILE A 455 -6.32 23.16 -7.80
CA ILE A 455 -5.23 23.97 -8.37
C ILE A 455 -5.29 25.42 -7.92
N LYS A 456 -6.46 25.95 -7.56
CA LYS A 456 -6.63 27.36 -7.25
C LYS A 456 -5.70 27.92 -6.18
N PRO A 457 -5.39 27.19 -5.09
CA PRO A 457 -4.39 27.66 -4.13
C PRO A 457 -3.05 28.05 -4.75
N PHE A 458 -2.57 27.33 -5.81
CA PHE A 458 -1.33 27.72 -6.48
C PHE A 458 -1.46 29.05 -7.22
N LEU A 459 -2.57 29.29 -7.90
CA LEU A 459 -2.82 30.59 -8.54
C LEU A 459 -2.93 31.72 -7.50
N TYR A 460 -3.67 31.49 -6.43
CA TYR A 460 -3.82 32.47 -5.36
C TYR A 460 -2.50 32.74 -4.63
N THR A 461 -1.67 31.70 -4.45
CA THR A 461 -0.30 31.85 -3.97
C THR A 461 0.52 32.74 -4.92
N LEU A 462 0.46 32.47 -6.23
CA LEU A 462 1.14 33.33 -7.22
C LEU A 462 0.64 34.77 -7.14
N ALA A 463 -0.65 35.00 -6.89
CA ALA A 463 -1.20 36.34 -6.66
C ALA A 463 -0.59 36.99 -5.42
N MET A 464 -0.52 36.28 -4.29
CA MET A 464 0.06 36.80 -3.04
C MET A 464 1.56 37.15 -3.22
N GLU A 465 2.32 36.31 -3.93
CA GLU A 465 3.72 36.57 -4.27
C GLU A 465 3.89 37.78 -5.22
N ASN A 466 2.82 38.20 -5.92
CA ASN A 466 2.80 39.37 -6.81
C ASN A 466 2.09 40.58 -6.17
N GLY A 467 2.00 40.66 -4.84
CA GLY A 467 1.54 41.82 -4.10
C GLY A 467 0.02 41.90 -3.90
N PHE A 468 -0.75 40.86 -4.22
CA PHE A 468 -2.17 40.82 -3.86
C PHE A 468 -2.34 40.51 -2.36
N SER A 469 -3.50 40.93 -1.84
CA SER A 469 -3.93 40.68 -0.47
C SER A 469 -5.23 39.84 -0.45
N PRO A 470 -5.45 39.01 0.59
CA PRO A 470 -6.72 38.32 0.80
C PRO A 470 -7.93 39.29 0.88
N CYS A 471 -7.68 40.57 1.22
CA CYS A 471 -8.70 41.61 1.42
C CYS A 471 -8.96 42.45 0.17
N ASP A 472 -8.16 42.29 -0.90
CA ASP A 472 -8.39 43.04 -2.13
C ASP A 472 -9.78 42.75 -2.67
N GLU A 473 -10.50 43.80 -3.04
CA GLU A 473 -11.87 43.73 -3.53
C GLU A 473 -11.89 43.64 -5.05
N VAL A 474 -12.68 42.73 -5.56
CA VAL A 474 -12.87 42.45 -6.99
C VAL A 474 -14.37 42.42 -7.27
N ARG A 475 -14.81 43.06 -8.36
CA ARG A 475 -16.22 42.98 -8.77
C ARG A 475 -16.55 41.58 -9.24
N HIS A 476 -17.58 40.94 -8.69
CA HIS A 476 -18.04 39.62 -9.04
C HIS A 476 -18.87 39.60 -10.32
N VAL A 477 -18.20 39.64 -11.46
CA VAL A 477 -18.79 39.62 -12.82
C VAL A 477 -18.00 38.61 -13.70
N GLU A 478 -18.53 38.32 -14.89
CA GLU A 478 -17.84 37.51 -15.86
C GLU A 478 -16.54 38.17 -16.34
N TYR A 479 -15.44 37.40 -16.32
CA TYR A 479 -14.15 37.79 -16.91
C TYR A 479 -13.84 36.89 -18.08
N THR A 480 -13.69 37.51 -19.27
CA THR A 480 -13.28 36.82 -20.51
C THR A 480 -11.77 37.01 -20.68
N LEU A 481 -11.06 35.90 -20.83
CA LEU A 481 -9.64 35.86 -21.14
C LEU A 481 -9.44 35.48 -22.61
N ILE A 482 -8.29 35.83 -23.16
CA ILE A 482 -7.89 35.36 -24.50
C ILE A 482 -6.99 34.15 -24.32
N ASP A 483 -7.37 33.03 -24.93
CA ASP A 483 -6.57 31.82 -24.90
C ASP A 483 -5.32 31.91 -25.79
N GLU A 484 -4.47 30.91 -25.75
CA GLU A 484 -3.23 30.80 -26.54
C GLU A 484 -3.45 30.78 -28.06
N ASN A 485 -4.68 30.55 -28.52
CA ASN A 485 -5.09 30.57 -29.92
C ASN A 485 -5.76 31.88 -30.31
N GLY A 486 -5.78 32.88 -29.42
CA GLY A 486 -6.44 34.18 -29.64
C GLY A 486 -7.97 34.15 -29.53
N LYS A 487 -8.54 33.06 -28.95
CA LYS A 487 -9.99 32.92 -28.80
C LYS A 487 -10.46 33.42 -27.42
N PRO A 488 -11.60 34.07 -27.33
CA PRO A 488 -12.19 34.46 -26.08
C PRO A 488 -12.64 33.22 -25.28
N TRP A 489 -12.24 33.16 -24.00
CA TRP A 489 -12.60 32.11 -23.06
C TRP A 489 -13.18 32.73 -21.79
N THR A 490 -14.41 32.34 -21.43
CA THR A 490 -15.10 32.76 -20.22
C THR A 490 -15.47 31.52 -19.40
N PRO A 491 -14.96 31.38 -18.18
CA PRO A 491 -15.29 30.19 -17.36
C PRO A 491 -16.75 30.24 -16.90
N ARG A 492 -17.41 29.09 -16.91
CA ARG A 492 -18.70 28.92 -16.23
C ARG A 492 -18.51 29.03 -14.73
N ASN A 493 -19.43 29.72 -14.06
CA ASN A 493 -19.43 29.83 -12.60
C ASN A 493 -20.68 29.18 -12.02
N ALA A 494 -20.51 28.30 -11.03
CA ALA A 494 -21.62 27.67 -10.32
C ALA A 494 -22.24 28.58 -9.26
N ASN A 495 -21.42 29.46 -8.69
CA ASN A 495 -21.88 30.42 -7.67
C ASN A 495 -22.58 31.61 -8.33
N LYS A 496 -23.83 31.83 -7.97
CA LYS A 496 -24.65 32.96 -8.46
C LYS A 496 -24.95 33.99 -7.37
N LYS A 497 -24.30 33.88 -6.21
CA LYS A 497 -24.49 34.86 -5.12
C LYS A 497 -23.61 36.07 -5.38
N LEU A 498 -24.09 37.23 -4.96
CA LEU A 498 -23.35 38.51 -4.99
C LEU A 498 -22.86 38.91 -6.41
N ILE A 499 -23.59 38.52 -7.47
CA ILE A 499 -23.25 38.96 -8.85
C ILE A 499 -23.42 40.47 -8.92
N GLY A 500 -22.38 41.17 -9.40
CA GLY A 500 -22.30 42.61 -9.50
C GLY A 500 -21.75 43.34 -8.27
N ASP A 501 -21.66 42.64 -7.13
CA ASP A 501 -21.10 43.19 -5.89
C ASP A 501 -19.56 43.17 -5.89
N MET A 502 -18.95 43.93 -4.97
CA MET A 502 -17.54 43.81 -4.63
C MET A 502 -17.36 42.66 -3.64
N VAL A 503 -16.43 41.77 -3.92
CA VAL A 503 -16.10 40.62 -3.05
C VAL A 503 -14.58 40.51 -2.87
N THR A 504 -14.16 40.04 -1.71
CA THR A 504 -12.72 39.90 -1.44
C THR A 504 -12.09 38.71 -2.19
N VAL A 505 -10.80 38.77 -2.45
CA VAL A 505 -10.01 37.62 -2.99
C VAL A 505 -10.17 36.41 -2.09
N LYS A 506 -10.16 36.57 -0.74
CA LYS A 506 -10.45 35.51 0.24
C LYS A 506 -11.81 34.85 -0.02
N TRP A 507 -12.86 35.64 -0.24
CA TRP A 507 -14.20 35.12 -0.55
C TRP A 507 -14.20 34.30 -1.84
N GLY A 508 -13.45 34.75 -2.86
CA GLY A 508 -13.30 34.05 -4.13
C GLY A 508 -12.75 32.64 -3.96
N LEU A 509 -11.69 32.47 -3.15
CA LEU A 509 -11.11 31.14 -2.86
C LEU A 509 -12.06 30.31 -1.99
N ALA A 510 -12.63 30.88 -0.95
CA ALA A 510 -13.55 30.24 0.00
C ALA A 510 -14.75 29.59 -0.72
N ASN A 511 -15.34 30.33 -1.67
CA ASN A 511 -16.49 29.91 -2.45
C ASN A 511 -16.08 29.17 -3.75
N SER A 512 -14.78 28.97 -3.97
CA SER A 512 -14.25 28.35 -5.19
C SER A 512 -14.74 29.00 -6.48
N ASP A 513 -14.84 30.35 -6.46
CA ASP A 513 -15.40 31.13 -7.53
C ASP A 513 -14.52 31.14 -8.78
N ASN A 514 -15.08 30.87 -9.95
CA ASN A 514 -14.33 30.79 -11.19
C ASN A 514 -14.09 32.17 -11.82
N TRP A 515 -14.97 33.15 -11.59
CA TRP A 515 -14.79 34.49 -12.17
C TRP A 515 -13.71 35.25 -11.44
N ILE A 516 -13.66 35.18 -10.08
CA ILE A 516 -12.56 35.77 -9.32
C ILE A 516 -11.23 35.11 -9.67
N THR A 517 -11.24 33.78 -9.87
CA THR A 517 -10.06 33.03 -10.34
C THR A 517 -9.61 33.53 -11.71
N ALA A 518 -10.54 33.74 -12.65
CA ALA A 518 -10.22 34.28 -13.98
C ALA A 518 -9.71 35.72 -13.92
N TYR A 519 -10.28 36.54 -13.04
CA TYR A 519 -9.74 37.89 -12.78
C TYR A 519 -8.27 37.85 -12.35
N LEU A 520 -7.93 37.01 -11.37
CA LEU A 520 -6.53 36.85 -10.95
C LEU A 520 -5.64 36.37 -12.11
N MET A 521 -6.12 35.37 -12.88
CA MET A 521 -5.39 34.87 -14.04
C MET A 521 -5.19 35.96 -15.12
N SER A 522 -6.13 36.92 -15.26
CA SER A 522 -5.96 38.05 -16.17
C SER A 522 -4.81 39.00 -15.81
N LYS A 523 -4.39 38.98 -14.55
CA LYS A 523 -3.28 39.79 -14.01
C LYS A 523 -1.96 39.02 -13.91
N LEU A 524 -2.00 37.72 -14.14
CA LEU A 524 -0.88 36.81 -13.94
C LEU A 524 -0.54 36.08 -15.24
N ASN A 525 0.64 35.46 -15.28
CA ASN A 525 1.11 34.75 -16.47
C ASN A 525 0.95 33.23 -16.29
N PRO A 526 0.29 32.51 -17.23
CA PRO A 526 0.14 31.04 -17.15
C PRO A 526 1.46 30.27 -17.05
N TYR A 527 2.55 30.75 -17.67
CA TYR A 527 3.88 30.17 -17.55
C TYR A 527 4.43 30.25 -16.12
N ASN A 528 4.19 31.38 -15.44
CA ASN A 528 4.58 31.51 -14.03
C ASN A 528 3.77 30.59 -13.13
N LEU A 529 2.47 30.41 -13.43
CA LEU A 529 1.64 29.42 -12.72
C LEU A 529 2.18 27.99 -12.92
N LYS A 530 2.47 27.60 -14.17
CA LYS A 530 3.09 26.30 -14.45
C LYS A 530 4.40 26.12 -13.68
N ARG A 531 5.29 27.10 -13.72
CA ARG A 531 6.57 27.08 -13.00
C ARG A 531 6.38 26.92 -11.50
N LEU A 532 5.46 27.67 -10.90
CA LEU A 532 5.13 27.56 -9.47
C LEU A 532 4.60 26.17 -9.12
N ILE A 533 3.70 25.58 -9.92
CA ILE A 533 3.21 24.21 -9.74
C ILE A 533 4.40 23.22 -9.70
N HIS A 534 5.37 23.35 -10.61
CA HIS A 534 6.57 22.50 -10.59
C HIS A 534 7.46 22.77 -9.36
N THR A 535 7.61 24.02 -8.93
CA THR A 535 8.34 24.37 -7.69
C THR A 535 7.72 23.68 -6.47
N PHE A 536 6.40 23.53 -6.42
CA PHE A 536 5.71 22.76 -5.40
C PHE A 536 5.88 21.23 -5.53
N GLY A 537 6.75 20.76 -6.44
CA GLY A 537 7.12 19.35 -6.57
C GLY A 537 6.27 18.51 -7.50
N VAL A 538 5.38 19.12 -8.30
CA VAL A 538 4.61 18.41 -9.32
C VAL A 538 5.51 18.10 -10.51
N ARG A 539 5.60 16.83 -10.88
CA ARG A 539 6.56 16.33 -11.89
C ARG A 539 5.99 16.21 -13.32
N ASN A 540 4.66 16.34 -13.46
CA ASN A 540 4.01 16.20 -14.77
C ASN A 540 4.44 17.34 -15.72
N ARG A 541 5.26 17.02 -16.72
CA ARG A 541 5.77 17.99 -17.73
C ARG A 541 4.72 18.37 -18.77
N ASP A 542 3.66 17.54 -18.94
CA ASP A 542 2.62 17.75 -19.94
C ASP A 542 1.60 18.83 -19.53
N ILE A 543 1.83 19.52 -18.42
CA ILE A 543 1.02 20.66 -18.00
C ILE A 543 1.17 21.79 -19.02
N VAL A 544 0.06 22.12 -19.70
CA VAL A 544 0.00 23.18 -20.70
C VAL A 544 -0.17 24.53 -20.00
N PRO A 545 0.70 25.52 -20.23
CA PRO A 545 0.59 26.89 -19.66
C PRO A 545 -0.46 27.71 -20.39
N SER A 546 -1.74 27.35 -20.24
CA SER A 546 -2.91 28.06 -20.78
C SER A 546 -3.63 28.88 -19.74
N VAL A 547 -4.42 29.85 -20.13
CA VAL A 547 -5.26 30.65 -19.19
C VAL A 547 -6.24 29.75 -18.43
N SER A 548 -6.68 28.64 -19.02
CA SER A 548 -7.56 27.66 -18.36
C SER A 548 -6.88 26.86 -17.25
N LEU A 549 -5.53 26.86 -17.19
CA LEU A 549 -4.76 26.17 -16.14
C LEU A 549 -5.21 26.58 -14.73
N CYS A 550 -5.69 27.81 -14.56
CA CYS A 550 -6.23 28.31 -13.29
C CYS A 550 -7.44 27.53 -12.74
N LEU A 551 -8.08 26.69 -13.57
CA LEU A 551 -9.21 25.83 -13.18
C LEU A 551 -8.83 24.33 -13.11
N GLY A 552 -7.56 23.97 -13.30
CA GLY A 552 -7.00 22.65 -13.07
C GLY A 552 -7.36 21.57 -14.10
N PRO A 553 -7.24 21.83 -15.41
CA PRO A 553 -7.36 20.78 -16.43
C PRO A 553 -6.14 19.84 -16.44
N CYS A 554 -5.12 20.10 -15.64
CA CYS A 554 -3.90 19.29 -15.54
C CYS A 554 -4.09 18.11 -14.61
N GLU A 555 -3.31 17.04 -14.85
CA GLU A 555 -3.37 15.78 -14.12
C GLU A 555 -2.20 15.68 -13.13
N ILE A 556 -2.52 15.43 -11.84
CA ILE A 556 -1.56 15.32 -10.75
C ILE A 556 -1.99 14.14 -9.87
N SER A 557 -1.06 13.45 -9.22
CA SER A 557 -1.36 12.37 -8.28
C SER A 557 -1.76 12.91 -6.90
N VAL A 558 -2.44 12.07 -6.10
CA VAL A 558 -2.80 12.43 -4.72
C VAL A 558 -1.56 12.74 -3.90
N GLY A 559 -0.51 11.92 -4.03
CA GLY A 559 0.73 12.12 -3.28
C GLY A 559 1.48 13.39 -3.65
N GLU A 560 1.55 13.75 -4.94
CA GLU A 560 2.11 15.04 -5.37
C GLU A 560 1.33 16.22 -4.78
N MET A 561 -0.02 16.14 -4.76
CA MET A 561 -0.87 17.17 -4.17
C MET A 561 -0.70 17.27 -2.65
N VAL A 562 -0.61 16.14 -1.94
CA VAL A 562 -0.37 16.13 -0.48
C VAL A 562 0.98 16.76 -0.16
N SER A 563 2.04 16.37 -0.87
CA SER A 563 3.37 16.96 -0.72
C SER A 563 3.36 18.47 -0.98
N ALA A 564 2.72 18.92 -2.06
CA ALA A 564 2.61 20.34 -2.39
C ALA A 564 1.89 21.13 -1.29
N TYR A 565 0.79 20.60 -0.75
CA TYR A 565 0.01 21.27 0.28
C TYR A 565 0.72 21.35 1.65
N THR A 566 1.81 20.62 1.88
CA THR A 566 2.60 20.76 3.12
C THR A 566 3.15 22.18 3.30
N ALA A 567 3.40 22.90 2.21
CA ALA A 567 3.93 24.26 2.26
C ALA A 567 3.00 25.24 2.99
N PHE A 568 1.68 25.03 3.00
CA PHE A 568 0.75 25.95 3.63
C PHE A 568 0.79 25.91 5.17
N PRO A 569 0.71 24.76 5.86
CA PRO A 569 0.88 24.71 7.31
C PRO A 569 2.33 24.84 7.75
N ASN A 570 3.31 24.68 6.84
CA ASN A 570 4.74 24.63 7.14
C ASN A 570 5.51 25.88 6.70
N LYS A 571 4.90 27.06 6.84
CA LYS A 571 5.52 28.38 6.61
C LYS A 571 6.18 28.53 5.23
N GLY A 572 5.64 27.92 4.19
CA GLY A 572 6.16 28.00 2.83
C GLY A 572 7.16 26.91 2.45
N ILE A 573 7.47 26.00 3.37
CA ILE A 573 8.37 24.87 3.13
C ILE A 573 7.57 23.65 2.68
N ARG A 574 7.79 23.21 1.46
CA ARG A 574 7.31 21.93 0.94
C ARG A 574 8.20 20.80 1.42
N VAL A 575 7.58 19.68 1.81
CA VAL A 575 8.29 18.46 2.22
C VAL A 575 7.91 17.29 1.29
N ALA A 576 8.92 16.58 0.79
CA ALA A 576 8.69 15.38 -0.01
C ALA A 576 8.23 14.21 0.86
N PRO A 577 7.39 13.28 0.33
CA PRO A 577 6.97 12.12 1.08
C PRO A 577 8.14 11.21 1.44
N LEU A 578 8.30 10.93 2.71
CA LEU A 578 9.24 9.95 3.24
C LEU A 578 8.47 8.66 3.58
N PHE A 579 8.81 7.56 2.93
CA PHE A 579 8.14 6.27 3.07
C PHE A 579 8.87 5.29 3.98
N VAL A 580 10.20 5.39 4.01
CA VAL A 580 11.09 4.49 4.76
C VAL A 580 12.09 5.33 5.54
N THR A 581 12.27 5.01 6.83
CA THR A 581 13.26 5.67 7.69
C THR A 581 14.60 4.95 7.66
N ARG A 582 14.59 3.61 7.65
CA ARG A 582 15.82 2.80 7.61
C ARG A 582 15.56 1.39 7.08
N ILE A 583 16.64 0.78 6.61
CA ILE A 583 16.70 -0.63 6.22
C ILE A 583 17.81 -1.30 7.05
N GLU A 584 17.48 -2.45 7.65
CA GLU A 584 18.40 -3.29 8.42
C GLU A 584 18.56 -4.66 7.74
N ASP A 585 19.66 -5.33 8.00
CA ASP A 585 19.84 -6.74 7.67
C ASP A 585 19.12 -7.66 8.69
N ASN A 586 19.20 -8.97 8.47
CA ASN A 586 18.58 -9.95 9.35
C ASN A 586 19.17 -9.91 10.79
N ASP A 587 20.43 -9.51 10.92
CA ASP A 587 21.15 -9.43 12.20
C ASP A 587 20.87 -8.11 12.96
N GLY A 588 20.13 -7.18 12.35
CA GLY A 588 19.77 -5.88 12.91
C GLY A 588 20.82 -4.78 12.64
N ASN A 589 21.79 -5.02 11.75
CA ASN A 589 22.72 -3.97 11.35
C ASN A 589 22.02 -2.99 10.40
N VAL A 590 22.15 -1.69 10.65
CA VAL A 590 21.59 -0.65 9.81
C VAL A 590 22.38 -0.56 8.49
N LEU A 591 21.70 -0.82 7.38
CA LEU A 591 22.26 -0.75 6.02
C LEU A 591 22.09 0.61 5.37
N ALA A 592 20.97 1.28 5.65
CA ALA A 592 20.65 2.60 5.12
C ALA A 592 19.68 3.35 6.03
N THR A 593 19.78 4.69 6.04
CA THR A 593 18.85 5.62 6.67
C THR A 593 18.42 6.67 5.66
N PHE A 594 17.18 7.16 5.78
CA PHE A 594 16.61 8.12 4.84
C PHE A 594 16.06 9.33 5.60
N ALA A 595 16.18 10.50 4.99
CA ALA A 595 15.69 11.77 5.51
C ALA A 595 14.79 12.46 4.47
N PRO A 596 13.84 13.30 4.91
CA PRO A 596 12.95 14.01 4.00
C PRO A 596 13.70 15.08 3.21
N GLU A 597 13.31 15.28 1.96
CA GLU A 597 13.70 16.43 1.15
C GLU A 597 12.77 17.59 1.47
N MET A 598 13.34 18.73 1.83
CA MET A 598 12.61 19.96 2.17
C MET A 598 13.05 21.08 1.22
N GLN A 599 12.08 21.87 0.78
CA GLN A 599 12.33 23.00 -0.13
C GLN A 599 11.41 24.17 0.24
N GLU A 600 12.00 25.35 0.43
CA GLU A 600 11.24 26.59 0.47
C GLU A 600 10.68 26.88 -0.93
N VAL A 601 9.36 26.99 -1.05
CA VAL A 601 8.67 27.14 -2.34
C VAL A 601 7.94 28.47 -2.45
N ILE A 602 7.60 29.09 -1.32
CA ILE A 602 6.96 30.40 -1.21
C ILE A 602 7.45 31.13 0.03
N SER A 603 7.27 32.45 0.06
CA SER A 603 7.58 33.26 1.23
C SER A 603 6.68 32.93 2.43
N VAL A 604 7.19 33.12 3.64
CA VAL A 604 6.45 32.94 4.89
C VAL A 604 5.20 33.81 4.90
N SER A 605 5.31 35.08 4.43
CA SER A 605 4.18 36.01 4.32
C SER A 605 3.06 35.46 3.43
N SER A 606 3.42 34.97 2.24
CA SER A 606 2.44 34.34 1.32
C SER A 606 1.83 33.08 1.91
N ALA A 607 2.61 32.27 2.63
CA ALA A 607 2.10 31.08 3.30
C ALA A 607 1.04 31.45 4.36
N TYR A 608 1.27 32.48 5.17
CA TYR A 608 0.28 32.97 6.15
C TYR A 608 -0.97 33.55 5.48
N LYS A 609 -0.84 34.36 4.43
CA LYS A 609 -1.98 34.86 3.64
C LYS A 609 -2.81 33.69 3.09
N MET A 610 -2.15 32.66 2.52
CA MET A 610 -2.81 31.46 2.01
C MET A 610 -3.48 30.63 3.11
N LEU A 611 -2.85 30.53 4.28
CA LEU A 611 -3.42 29.81 5.42
C LEU A 611 -4.75 30.44 5.85
N VAL A 612 -4.83 31.78 5.97
CA VAL A 612 -6.06 32.48 6.27
C VAL A 612 -7.16 32.21 5.24
N MET A 613 -6.81 32.23 3.94
CA MET A 613 -7.77 31.95 2.87
C MET A 613 -8.23 30.49 2.84
N LEU A 614 -7.34 29.52 3.08
CA LEU A 614 -7.69 28.10 3.09
C LEU A 614 -8.50 27.70 4.32
N ARG A 615 -8.31 28.39 5.47
CA ARG A 615 -9.21 28.27 6.64
C ARG A 615 -10.61 28.77 6.33
N ALA A 616 -10.74 29.86 5.56
CA ALA A 616 -12.03 30.38 5.13
C ALA A 616 -12.80 29.39 4.23
N VAL A 617 -12.13 28.59 3.39
CA VAL A 617 -12.78 27.52 2.61
C VAL A 617 -13.57 26.56 3.49
N VAL A 618 -13.03 26.22 4.67
CA VAL A 618 -13.63 25.26 5.61
C VAL A 618 -14.65 25.94 6.53
N ASN A 619 -14.39 27.17 6.95
CA ASN A 619 -15.24 27.84 7.93
C ASN A 619 -16.41 28.60 7.29
N GLU A 620 -16.22 29.17 6.09
CA GLU A 620 -17.17 30.09 5.43
C GLU A 620 -17.58 29.58 4.03
N GLY A 621 -16.89 28.56 3.48
CA GLY A 621 -16.97 28.20 2.08
C GLY A 621 -17.38 26.77 1.77
N THR A 622 -16.89 26.28 0.62
CA THR A 622 -17.26 24.99 0.02
C THR A 622 -16.85 23.76 0.85
N GLY A 623 -15.88 23.90 1.76
CA GLY A 623 -15.41 22.85 2.67
C GLY A 623 -16.20 22.73 3.97
N GLY A 624 -17.19 23.59 4.23
CA GLY A 624 -17.91 23.66 5.51
C GLY A 624 -18.64 22.37 5.94
N ARG A 625 -18.82 21.42 5.02
CA ARG A 625 -19.36 20.10 5.35
C ARG A 625 -18.49 19.35 6.36
N VAL A 626 -17.16 19.55 6.39
CA VAL A 626 -16.25 18.94 7.36
C VAL A 626 -16.69 19.23 8.80
N ARG A 627 -17.09 20.49 9.08
CA ARG A 627 -17.57 20.92 10.40
C ARG A 627 -18.84 20.18 10.81
N ARG A 628 -19.78 20.03 9.88
CA ARG A 628 -21.05 19.31 10.12
C ARG A 628 -20.83 17.80 10.35
N LEU A 629 -19.75 17.25 9.82
CA LEU A 629 -19.38 15.83 9.98
C LEU A 629 -18.49 15.59 11.21
N GLY A 630 -18.21 16.61 12.04
CA GLY A 630 -17.66 16.44 13.38
C GLY A 630 -16.21 16.87 13.60
N VAL A 631 -15.46 17.32 12.59
CA VAL A 631 -14.08 17.81 12.79
C VAL A 631 -14.14 19.26 13.31
N LYS A 632 -13.57 19.50 14.50
CA LYS A 632 -13.51 20.83 15.14
C LYS A 632 -12.13 21.48 15.05
N ALA A 633 -11.08 20.71 14.81
CA ALA A 633 -9.70 21.15 14.75
C ALA A 633 -9.51 22.41 13.88
N ASP A 634 -8.52 23.24 14.23
CA ASP A 634 -8.09 24.34 13.36
C ASP A 634 -7.50 23.73 12.08
N MET A 635 -8.08 24.09 10.93
CA MET A 635 -7.74 23.47 9.67
C MET A 635 -7.98 24.37 8.47
N GLY A 636 -7.21 24.12 7.42
CA GLY A 636 -7.46 24.63 6.08
C GLY A 636 -7.79 23.51 5.11
N GLY A 637 -8.30 23.85 3.94
CA GLY A 637 -8.58 22.85 2.91
C GLY A 637 -9.12 23.44 1.61
N LYS A 638 -9.30 22.55 0.62
CA LYS A 638 -9.84 22.90 -0.69
C LYS A 638 -10.60 21.73 -1.31
N THR A 639 -11.80 21.98 -1.77
CA THR A 639 -12.59 21.05 -2.59
C THR A 639 -12.23 21.18 -4.06
N GLY A 640 -12.25 20.07 -4.79
CA GLY A 640 -12.10 20.03 -6.24
C GLY A 640 -13.21 19.20 -6.89
N THR A 641 -13.70 19.68 -8.02
CA THR A 641 -14.63 18.94 -8.86
C THR A 641 -14.27 19.30 -10.31
N THR A 642 -14.11 18.30 -11.15
CA THR A 642 -13.84 18.50 -12.57
C THR A 642 -15.13 18.53 -13.38
N ASN A 643 -15.03 18.90 -14.65
CA ASN A 643 -16.16 18.92 -15.57
C ASN A 643 -16.86 17.55 -15.57
N TYR A 644 -18.19 17.60 -15.60
CA TYR A 644 -19.06 16.44 -15.59
C TYR A 644 -18.99 15.55 -14.33
N ASN A 645 -18.39 16.03 -13.25
CA ASN A 645 -18.22 15.30 -12.00
C ASN A 645 -17.33 14.05 -12.15
N ALA A 646 -16.39 14.07 -13.11
CA ALA A 646 -15.52 12.92 -13.38
C ALA A 646 -14.52 12.66 -12.26
N ASP A 647 -14.08 13.71 -11.56
CA ASP A 647 -13.11 13.66 -10.47
C ASP A 647 -13.61 14.51 -9.30
N GLY A 648 -13.64 13.90 -8.12
CA GLY A 648 -13.90 14.56 -6.86
C GLY A 648 -12.68 14.57 -5.97
N TRP A 649 -12.26 15.75 -5.52
CA TRP A 649 -11.08 15.96 -4.69
C TRP A 649 -11.39 16.67 -3.39
N PHE A 650 -10.67 16.32 -2.35
CA PHE A 650 -10.55 17.13 -1.14
C PHE A 650 -9.12 17.10 -0.62
N MET A 651 -8.51 18.26 -0.47
CA MET A 651 -7.25 18.47 0.22
C MET A 651 -7.56 19.18 1.54
N GLY A 652 -7.07 18.64 2.65
CA GLY A 652 -7.29 19.23 3.96
C GLY A 652 -6.04 19.06 4.84
N PHE A 653 -5.84 20.03 5.73
CA PHE A 653 -4.70 20.01 6.64
C PHE A 653 -5.02 20.65 7.98
N THR A 654 -4.43 20.13 9.04
CA THR A 654 -4.30 20.69 10.38
C THR A 654 -2.85 21.16 10.57
N PRO A 655 -2.48 21.77 11.69
CA PRO A 655 -1.07 22.12 11.94
C PRO A 655 -0.10 20.95 11.83
N SER A 656 -0.53 19.73 12.17
CA SER A 656 0.32 18.55 12.30
C SER A 656 0.08 17.49 11.22
N LEU A 657 -0.92 17.64 10.35
CA LEU A 657 -1.26 16.60 9.38
C LEU A 657 -1.84 17.19 8.08
N VAL A 658 -1.31 16.76 6.94
CA VAL A 658 -1.84 17.06 5.59
C VAL A 658 -2.37 15.78 4.97
N SER A 659 -3.60 15.80 4.49
CA SER A 659 -4.20 14.63 3.85
C SER A 659 -4.96 15.02 2.59
N GLY A 660 -4.89 14.16 1.57
CA GLY A 660 -5.58 14.34 0.30
C GLY A 660 -6.38 13.11 -0.08
N CYS A 661 -7.53 13.34 -0.68
CA CYS A 661 -8.40 12.30 -1.20
C CYS A 661 -8.91 12.63 -2.59
N TRP A 662 -8.89 11.63 -3.46
CA TRP A 662 -9.53 11.64 -4.77
C TRP A 662 -10.52 10.48 -4.87
N VAL A 663 -11.64 10.71 -5.53
CA VAL A 663 -12.64 9.68 -5.89
C VAL A 663 -13.13 9.92 -7.31
N GLY A 664 -13.29 8.86 -8.09
CA GLY A 664 -13.82 8.89 -9.45
C GLY A 664 -14.02 7.52 -10.05
N GLY A 665 -14.49 7.46 -11.29
CA GLY A 665 -14.51 6.23 -12.08
C GLY A 665 -13.14 5.85 -12.62
N GLU A 666 -12.96 4.61 -13.04
CA GLU A 666 -11.73 4.17 -13.71
C GLU A 666 -11.50 4.97 -15.00
N ASP A 667 -12.52 5.09 -15.85
CA ASP A 667 -12.53 5.96 -17.01
C ASP A 667 -13.24 7.28 -16.66
N ARG A 668 -12.83 8.40 -17.27
CA ARG A 668 -13.43 9.71 -16.99
C ARG A 668 -14.90 9.82 -17.41
N ASP A 669 -15.34 8.98 -18.32
CA ASP A 669 -16.72 8.90 -18.77
C ASP A 669 -17.62 8.06 -17.87
N ILE A 670 -17.08 7.59 -16.73
CA ILE A 670 -17.79 6.91 -15.67
C ILE A 670 -17.87 7.86 -14.48
N HIS A 671 -19.00 8.53 -14.32
CA HIS A 671 -19.21 9.57 -13.33
C HIS A 671 -20.69 9.75 -12.98
N PHE A 672 -20.96 10.42 -11.87
CA PHE A 672 -22.31 10.87 -11.54
C PHE A 672 -22.80 11.92 -12.54
N ASP A 673 -24.05 11.83 -12.93
CA ASP A 673 -24.66 12.81 -13.84
C ASP A 673 -25.06 14.10 -13.12
N THR A 674 -25.21 14.05 -11.78
CA THR A 674 -25.61 15.20 -10.94
C THR A 674 -24.54 15.62 -9.97
N MET A 675 -24.56 16.91 -9.57
CA MET A 675 -23.66 17.47 -8.55
C MET A 675 -23.95 16.93 -7.14
N LEU A 676 -25.16 16.40 -6.87
CA LEU A 676 -25.57 15.97 -5.53
C LEU A 676 -24.59 14.97 -4.92
N HIS A 677 -24.21 13.96 -5.68
CA HIS A 677 -23.24 12.94 -5.27
C HIS A 677 -21.89 13.06 -6.00
N GLY A 678 -21.84 13.79 -7.13
CA GLY A 678 -20.68 13.87 -8.02
C GLY A 678 -19.68 15.00 -7.72
N GLN A 679 -19.93 15.86 -6.74
CA GLN A 679 -18.97 16.92 -6.37
C GLN A 679 -17.95 16.43 -5.32
N GLY A 680 -16.76 17.03 -5.28
CA GLY A 680 -15.70 16.67 -4.34
C GLY A 680 -16.12 16.69 -2.88
N ALA A 681 -17.00 17.64 -2.51
CA ALA A 681 -17.60 17.72 -1.17
C ALA A 681 -18.50 16.52 -0.81
N SER A 682 -18.95 15.73 -1.80
CA SER A 682 -19.75 14.52 -1.60
C SER A 682 -18.96 13.24 -1.83
N MET A 683 -17.97 13.26 -2.74
CA MET A 683 -17.18 12.10 -3.12
C MET A 683 -15.97 11.91 -2.18
N ALA A 684 -15.11 12.92 -2.06
CA ALA A 684 -13.79 12.80 -1.41
C ALA A 684 -13.77 13.33 0.04
N LEU A 685 -14.41 14.47 0.29
CA LEU A 685 -14.41 15.12 1.61
C LEU A 685 -14.91 14.20 2.75
N PRO A 686 -15.96 13.37 2.59
CA PRO A 686 -16.39 12.49 3.68
C PRO A 686 -15.37 11.41 4.05
N ILE A 687 -14.57 10.90 3.09
CA ILE A 687 -13.47 9.96 3.38
C ILE A 687 -12.45 10.63 4.28
N TRP A 688 -12.00 11.82 3.88
CA TRP A 688 -11.06 12.62 4.66
C TRP A 688 -11.58 12.88 6.08
N THR A 689 -12.86 13.23 6.19
CA THR A 689 -13.48 13.56 7.49
C THR A 689 -13.59 12.34 8.39
N LYS A 690 -14.06 11.19 7.86
CA LYS A 690 -14.14 9.92 8.62
C LYS A 690 -12.77 9.51 9.16
N TYR A 691 -11.72 9.66 8.36
CA TYR A 691 -10.35 9.42 8.77
C TYR A 691 -9.93 10.36 9.90
N MET A 692 -10.10 11.67 9.73
CA MET A 692 -9.66 12.67 10.73
C MET A 692 -10.43 12.56 12.05
N VAL A 693 -11.72 12.23 12.03
CA VAL A 693 -12.49 12.00 13.26
C VAL A 693 -11.90 10.84 14.07
N LYS A 694 -11.50 9.75 13.41
CA LYS A 694 -10.85 8.61 14.09
C LYS A 694 -9.45 9.00 14.62
N VAL A 695 -8.64 9.69 13.80
CA VAL A 695 -7.28 10.11 14.18
C VAL A 695 -7.30 11.07 15.37
N LEU A 696 -8.13 12.12 15.32
CA LEU A 696 -8.23 13.09 16.41
C LEU A 696 -8.92 12.53 17.66
N GLY A 697 -9.75 11.49 17.49
CA GLY A 697 -10.39 10.77 18.60
C GLY A 697 -9.45 9.81 19.32
N ASP A 698 -8.39 9.34 18.67
CA ASP A 698 -7.42 8.41 19.24
C ASP A 698 -6.25 9.17 19.90
N LYS A 699 -6.37 9.44 21.20
CA LYS A 699 -5.36 10.17 21.96
C LYS A 699 -3.99 9.49 21.99
N SER A 700 -3.91 8.18 21.72
CA SER A 700 -2.65 7.45 21.70
C SER A 700 -1.77 7.82 20.50
N LEU A 701 -2.33 8.47 19.47
CA LEU A 701 -1.61 8.99 18.31
C LEU A 701 -0.91 10.33 18.55
N GLY A 702 -1.27 11.05 19.63
CA GLY A 702 -0.64 12.33 19.99
C GLY A 702 -1.09 13.54 19.17
N TYR A 703 -2.14 13.42 18.32
CA TYR A 703 -2.74 14.56 17.62
C TYR A 703 -3.76 15.25 18.53
N ASP A 704 -3.64 16.59 18.66
CA ASP A 704 -4.54 17.40 19.50
C ASP A 704 -5.54 18.15 18.63
N GLU A 705 -6.84 17.95 18.88
CA GLU A 705 -7.92 18.71 18.22
C GLU A 705 -7.86 20.20 18.51
N ASN A 706 -7.23 20.60 19.63
CA ASN A 706 -7.09 22.00 20.02
C ASN A 706 -5.80 22.66 19.52
N GLU A 707 -4.95 21.94 18.80
CA GLU A 707 -3.75 22.52 18.18
C GLU A 707 -4.17 23.57 17.15
N THR A 708 -3.55 24.77 17.24
CA THR A 708 -3.82 25.90 16.35
C THR A 708 -2.60 26.27 15.52
N PHE A 709 -2.84 26.83 14.34
CA PHE A 709 -1.76 27.37 13.52
C PHE A 709 -1.09 28.55 14.22
N GLN A 710 0.24 28.52 14.25
CA GLN A 710 1.04 29.59 14.83
C GLN A 710 1.14 30.74 13.83
N LEU A 711 0.39 31.81 14.05
CA LEU A 711 0.51 33.07 13.34
C LEU A 711 1.24 34.09 14.23
N PRO A 712 1.97 35.06 13.66
CA PRO A 712 2.57 36.15 14.43
C PRO A 712 1.51 36.91 15.23
N GLU A 713 1.88 37.40 16.43
CA GLU A 713 0.99 38.18 17.24
C GLU A 713 0.58 39.46 16.51
N GLY A 714 -0.74 39.73 16.46
CA GLY A 714 -1.29 40.90 15.75
C GLY A 714 -1.24 40.78 14.21
N TYR A 715 -1.01 39.60 13.66
CA TYR A 715 -0.96 39.39 12.21
C TYR A 715 -2.25 39.84 11.51
N ASP A 716 -2.11 40.75 10.56
CA ASP A 716 -3.21 41.26 9.73
C ASP A 716 -2.90 40.87 8.25
N PRO A 717 -3.64 39.94 7.66
CA PRO A 717 -3.39 39.49 6.28
C PRO A 717 -3.65 40.57 5.22
N CYS A 718 -4.25 41.71 5.64
CA CYS A 718 -4.62 42.86 4.79
C CYS A 718 -3.52 43.93 4.75
N LYS A 719 -2.53 43.84 5.63
CA LYS A 719 -1.41 44.79 5.70
C LYS A 719 -0.10 44.10 5.28
N ASP A 720 0.65 44.77 4.41
CA ASP A 720 1.95 44.23 3.94
C ASP A 720 3.11 44.35 4.94
N ASP A 721 2.91 45.11 6.06
CA ASP A 721 3.96 45.44 7.02
C ASP A 721 3.95 44.50 8.24
N VAL A 722 4.34 43.24 8.03
CA VAL A 722 4.83 42.44 9.16
C VAL A 722 6.35 42.40 9.06
N ASN A 723 7.03 43.17 9.92
CA ASN A 723 8.47 42.97 10.19
C ASN A 723 8.67 41.57 10.74
N LEU A 724 8.95 40.59 9.86
CA LEU A 724 9.29 39.23 10.19
C LEU A 724 10.77 39.09 10.59
N GLU A 725 11.43 40.18 11.05
CA GLU A 725 12.85 40.21 11.43
C GLU A 725 13.18 39.41 12.71
N GLY A 726 12.29 38.56 13.21
CA GLY A 726 12.50 37.81 14.45
C GLY A 726 12.94 36.34 14.32
N ASP A 727 12.76 35.68 13.18
CA ASP A 727 12.86 34.20 13.12
C ASP A 727 13.69 33.64 11.92
N THR A 728 14.58 34.44 11.32
CA THR A 728 15.44 33.96 10.24
C THR A 728 16.85 33.66 10.75
N HIS A 729 17.06 32.50 11.38
CA HIS A 729 18.34 31.80 11.38
C HIS A 729 18.19 30.46 10.69
N ILE A 730 18.05 30.50 9.36
CA ILE A 730 18.44 29.39 8.49
C ILE A 730 19.38 30.03 7.45
N GLU A 731 20.67 29.64 7.52
CA GLU A 731 21.67 30.09 6.57
C GLU A 731 21.23 29.82 5.12
N ALA A 732 21.26 30.86 4.31
CA ALA A 732 21.01 30.77 2.89
C ALA A 732 22.02 29.83 2.22
N VAL A 733 21.61 28.64 1.86
CA VAL A 733 22.37 27.81 0.92
C VAL A 733 22.21 28.39 -0.48
N SER A 734 23.28 28.90 -1.00
CA SER A 734 23.36 29.72 -2.22
C SER A 734 22.83 28.99 -3.47
N TYR A 735 22.04 29.70 -4.24
CA TYR A 735 21.45 29.35 -5.54
C TYR A 735 22.47 29.22 -6.71
N THR A 736 23.63 28.58 -6.53
CA THR A 736 24.66 28.51 -7.59
C THR A 736 24.67 27.20 -8.39
N HIS A 737 23.84 26.22 -8.11
CA HIS A 737 23.89 24.93 -8.83
C HIS A 737 22.76 24.63 -9.84
N LEU A 738 21.81 25.53 -10.05
CA LEU A 738 20.71 25.30 -10.99
C LEU A 738 20.91 25.85 -12.41
N ARG A 739 22.03 26.50 -12.70
CA ARG A 739 22.34 27.05 -14.05
C ARG A 739 23.14 26.12 -14.95
N ALA A 740 23.68 25.02 -14.48
CA ALA A 740 24.59 24.17 -15.25
C ALA A 740 23.92 23.02 -16.04
N HIS A 741 22.65 22.72 -15.81
CA HIS A 741 21.99 21.55 -16.45
C HIS A 741 20.95 21.86 -17.54
N GLU A 742 20.69 23.14 -17.85
CA GLU A 742 19.73 23.49 -18.92
C GLU A 742 20.34 23.53 -20.33
N THR A 743 21.67 23.40 -20.50
CA THR A 743 22.35 23.58 -21.79
C THR A 743 22.79 22.30 -22.50
N GLU A 744 22.64 21.12 -21.91
CA GLU A 744 23.13 19.87 -22.52
C GLU A 744 22.06 18.88 -23.01
N LEU A 745 20.78 19.23 -23.06
CA LEU A 745 19.71 18.36 -23.55
C LEU A 745 19.04 18.84 -24.85
N HIS A 746 19.74 19.64 -25.65
CA HIS A 746 19.36 19.96 -27.03
C HIS A 746 20.36 19.38 -28.02
N LEU A 747 20.41 18.08 -28.18
CA LEU A 747 20.89 17.40 -29.39
C LEU A 747 20.23 16.02 -29.49
#